data_2a32412f6ae8d66030cf1ca13b2b8019
#
_entry.id   2a32412f6ae8d66030cf1ca13b2b8019
#
_cell.length_a   1.000
_cell.length_b   1.000
_cell.length_c   1.000
_cell.angle_alpha   90.00
_cell.angle_beta   90.00
_cell.angle_gamma   90.00
#
_symmetry.space_group_name_H-M   'P 1'
#
loop_
_entity.id
_entity.type
_entity.pdbx_description
1 polymer ?
#
loop_
_entity_poly.entity_id
_entity_poly.type
_entity_poly.pdbx_seq_one_letter_code
_entity_poly.pdbx_strand_id
1 'polypeptide(L)'
;MQKNLVIVESPAKAKTIEKFLGDDYKVLSSYGHIRDLKKKEFSIDVANGFSPTYEIPEDKKKLVKELKTEAKKADMVWLASDEDREGEAISWHLFEVLGLDPVKTKRIVFHEITKSAILKAIENPRDIDVNLVNAQQARRVLDRIVGFELSPVLWRKVKPALSAGRVQSVAVRLIVEREREVNAFVSESWYKVTAVFEVPGENGEKTEVRAELANRFKNKEEAHAFLESCKDVSFQISDIVTRPSKKSPAPPFTTSTLQQEAARKLGFSVSQTMVVAQRLYENGQITYMRTDSVNLSDLALATSRQTIEALMGEKYVKTRQFATKTKGAQEAHEAIRPTYMTNEKISGSAQEQKLYELIWKRTIASQMADAELEKTTATITISNHSETFVATGEVVTFDGFLRVYKESYDDDNEQEDESRLLPPLSVGQVLTKSEMAATQRFSLCPPRYTEASLVRKMEELGIGRPSTYAPTISTIQQRGYVERGNKEGVKRSYDILKLKGNKITETTKSEMTGNEKAKLLPTDVGIVVNDFLMEYFPGIMDYNFTASVEKEFDEVAEGDKEWTGMMDVFYQGFHPLVEQTLNTKTEHKVGERVLGMDPVSGKPVSVKIGRYGPIIQIGSAEDEEKPRFAQLAKGLTIETITLEEALESFKLPRTLGDFEEKTVVVGVGRFGPYVRHNNAFVSIPKGTDPMSVTLEDAVALIQAKREAAENKVIKIFEEEPGLQILNGRYGPYISYEKKNYKIPENVEPKDLNLEACFKVIELQKAKGENRKSRYSAKKK
;
A
#
# COMPACT_ATOMS: atom_id res chain seq x y z
N MET A 1 -25.43 9.70 41.80
CA MET A 1 -24.64 10.65 40.95
C MET A 1 -23.42 9.92 40.46
N GLN A 2 -23.13 10.00 39.17
CA GLN A 2 -21.91 9.42 38.64
C GLN A 2 -20.72 10.21 39.17
N LYS A 3 -19.85 9.57 39.94
CA LYS A 3 -18.74 10.22 40.64
C LYS A 3 -17.49 10.35 39.73
N ASN A 4 -17.39 9.49 38.72
CA ASN A 4 -16.22 9.40 37.88
C ASN A 4 -16.55 9.65 36.41
N LEU A 5 -15.76 10.48 35.75
CA LEU A 5 -15.83 10.69 34.30
C LEU A 5 -14.58 10.08 33.66
N VAL A 6 -14.77 9.13 32.74
CA VAL A 6 -13.71 8.57 31.90
C VAL A 6 -13.80 9.15 30.50
N ILE A 7 -12.70 9.71 29.98
CA ILE A 7 -12.66 10.27 28.64
C ILE A 7 -11.70 9.43 27.78
N VAL A 8 -12.22 8.89 26.69
CA VAL A 8 -11.49 8.08 25.67
C VAL A 8 -11.53 8.78 24.32
N GLU A 9 -10.74 8.32 23.34
CA GLU A 9 -10.70 8.97 22.03
C GLU A 9 -11.78 8.49 21.06
N SER A 10 -12.40 7.31 21.26
CA SER A 10 -13.41 6.79 20.32
C SER A 10 -14.73 6.38 20.99
N PRO A 11 -15.88 6.53 20.30
CA PRO A 11 -17.17 6.10 20.83
C PRO A 11 -17.29 4.59 21.02
N ALA A 12 -16.60 3.80 20.18
CA ALA A 12 -16.61 2.35 20.27
C ALA A 12 -15.90 1.91 21.56
N LYS A 13 -14.74 2.50 21.83
CA LYS A 13 -13.95 2.28 23.04
C LYS A 13 -14.76 2.70 24.29
N ALA A 14 -15.42 3.86 24.24
CA ALA A 14 -16.29 4.31 25.33
C ALA A 14 -17.37 3.27 25.68
N LYS A 15 -18.08 2.77 24.67
CA LYS A 15 -19.13 1.77 24.85
C LYS A 15 -18.61 0.44 25.40
N THR A 16 -17.39 0.04 25.04
CA THR A 16 -16.79 -1.20 25.53
C THR A 16 -16.36 -1.06 26.98
N ILE A 17 -15.70 0.03 27.34
CA ILE A 17 -15.19 0.29 28.69
C ILE A 17 -16.33 0.54 29.70
N GLU A 18 -17.37 1.27 29.29
CA GLU A 18 -18.53 1.57 30.17
C GLU A 18 -19.17 0.28 30.71
N LYS A 19 -19.20 -0.80 29.92
CA LYS A 19 -19.74 -2.10 30.35
C LYS A 19 -18.92 -2.75 31.47
N PHE A 20 -17.65 -2.39 31.61
CA PHE A 20 -16.76 -2.99 32.60
C PHE A 20 -16.73 -2.25 33.92
N LEU A 21 -17.03 -0.94 33.92
CA LEU A 21 -16.81 -0.05 35.06
C LEU A 21 -18.01 0.10 36.00
N GLY A 22 -19.23 -0.16 35.55
CA GLY A 22 -20.45 -0.03 36.35
C GLY A 22 -20.97 1.40 36.50
N ASP A 23 -22.02 1.58 37.32
CA ASP A 23 -22.86 2.78 37.35
C ASP A 23 -22.20 4.04 37.97
N ASP A 24 -21.11 3.88 38.69
CA ASP A 24 -20.37 5.01 39.27
C ASP A 24 -19.51 5.77 38.25
N TYR A 25 -19.36 5.20 37.06
CA TYR A 25 -18.53 5.75 35.98
C TYR A 25 -19.38 6.16 34.78
N LYS A 26 -19.12 7.34 34.24
CA LYS A 26 -19.60 7.81 32.96
C LYS A 26 -18.45 7.81 31.97
N VAL A 27 -18.61 7.16 30.82
CA VAL A 27 -17.59 7.09 29.79
C VAL A 27 -17.98 7.92 28.58
N LEU A 28 -17.17 8.90 28.21
CA LEU A 28 -17.40 9.78 27.06
C LEU A 28 -16.23 9.70 26.08
N SER A 29 -16.49 10.09 24.82
CA SER A 29 -15.48 10.13 23.78
C SER A 29 -15.14 11.56 23.38
N SER A 30 -13.84 11.84 23.18
CA SER A 30 -13.34 13.09 22.58
C SER A 30 -13.39 13.07 21.04
N TYR A 31 -13.67 11.91 20.43
CA TYR A 31 -13.58 11.72 18.98
C TYR A 31 -12.21 12.14 18.42
N GLY A 32 -11.13 11.70 19.07
CA GLY A 32 -9.76 12.05 18.76
C GLY A 32 -9.34 13.40 19.34
N HIS A 33 -8.42 14.09 18.67
CA HIS A 33 -7.94 15.40 19.08
C HIS A 33 -9.07 16.45 19.14
N ILE A 34 -9.10 17.26 20.20
CA ILE A 34 -10.08 18.33 20.39
C ILE A 34 -9.53 19.72 20.00
N ARG A 35 -8.22 19.85 19.84
CA ARG A 35 -7.54 21.03 19.29
C ARG A 35 -6.39 20.62 18.39
N ASP A 36 -6.01 21.48 17.44
CA ASP A 36 -4.89 21.27 16.52
C ASP A 36 -4.29 22.64 16.14
N LEU A 37 -3.13 22.63 15.48
CA LEU A 37 -2.56 23.81 14.84
C LEU A 37 -3.53 24.36 13.77
N LYS A 38 -3.62 25.66 13.62
CA LYS A 38 -4.49 26.29 12.61
C LYS A 38 -4.17 25.76 11.21
N LYS A 39 -5.20 25.42 10.44
CA LYS A 39 -5.02 24.74 9.14
C LYS A 39 -4.31 25.59 8.07
N LYS A 40 -4.51 26.92 8.09
CA LYS A 40 -4.02 27.83 7.05
C LYS A 40 -2.87 28.74 7.49
N GLU A 41 -2.48 28.67 8.75
CA GLU A 41 -1.43 29.50 9.32
C GLU A 41 -0.23 28.65 9.73
N PHE A 42 0.92 29.24 9.80
CA PHE A 42 2.15 28.57 10.24
C PHE A 42 2.02 28.05 11.68
N SER A 43 1.46 28.89 12.56
CA SER A 43 1.09 28.57 13.96
C SER A 43 2.24 28.11 14.85
N ILE A 44 3.49 28.46 14.51
CA ILE A 44 4.69 28.16 15.30
C ILE A 44 5.42 29.47 15.56
N ASP A 45 5.69 29.77 16.82
CA ASP A 45 6.50 30.92 17.22
C ASP A 45 7.97 30.49 17.35
N VAL A 46 8.71 30.65 16.25
CA VAL A 46 10.12 30.27 16.17
C VAL A 46 10.98 31.05 17.17
N ALA A 47 10.72 32.35 17.34
CA ALA A 47 11.49 33.19 18.21
C ALA A 47 11.29 32.86 19.70
N ASN A 48 10.16 32.23 20.05
CA ASN A 48 9.82 31.86 21.42
C ASN A 48 9.79 30.34 21.60
N GLY A 49 10.95 29.67 21.33
CA GLY A 49 11.14 28.25 21.57
C GLY A 49 10.22 27.32 20.76
N PHE A 50 9.87 27.71 19.53
CA PHE A 50 8.98 26.93 18.64
C PHE A 50 7.59 26.68 19.20
N SER A 51 7.11 27.59 20.06
CA SER A 51 5.82 27.45 20.76
C SER A 51 4.66 27.32 19.78
N PRO A 52 3.88 26.21 19.83
CA PRO A 52 2.76 25.99 18.92
C PRO A 52 1.51 26.75 19.37
N THR A 53 0.80 27.37 18.44
CA THR A 53 -0.50 28.00 18.67
C THR A 53 -1.62 27.06 18.24
N TYR A 54 -2.35 26.53 19.21
CA TYR A 54 -3.46 25.61 18.99
C TYR A 54 -4.80 26.33 18.89
N GLU A 55 -5.72 25.79 18.11
CA GLU A 55 -7.13 26.20 18.05
C GLU A 55 -8.07 25.01 18.22
N ILE A 56 -9.27 25.26 18.72
CA ILE A 56 -10.35 24.28 18.76
C ILE A 56 -11.14 24.42 17.47
N PRO A 57 -11.16 23.37 16.59
CA PRO A 57 -11.95 23.40 15.36
C PRO A 57 -13.43 23.65 15.62
N GLU A 58 -14.12 24.35 14.70
CA GLU A 58 -15.55 24.69 14.86
C GLU A 58 -16.44 23.50 15.15
N ASP A 59 -16.21 22.38 14.45
CA ASP A 59 -16.94 21.13 14.64
C ASP A 59 -16.73 20.49 16.01
N LYS A 60 -15.67 20.85 16.73
CA LYS A 60 -15.34 20.34 18.07
C LYS A 60 -15.87 21.23 19.21
N LYS A 61 -16.21 22.48 18.97
CA LYS A 61 -16.60 23.43 20.02
C LYS A 61 -17.80 22.94 20.88
N LYS A 62 -18.79 22.32 20.23
CA LYS A 62 -19.96 21.75 20.94
C LYS A 62 -19.55 20.60 21.85
N LEU A 63 -18.71 19.69 21.35
CA LEU A 63 -18.19 18.54 22.10
C LEU A 63 -17.35 19.01 23.31
N VAL A 64 -16.46 19.97 23.11
CA VAL A 64 -15.64 20.55 24.20
C VAL A 64 -16.52 21.15 25.29
N LYS A 65 -17.60 21.87 24.92
CA LYS A 65 -18.56 22.41 25.89
C LYS A 65 -19.27 21.32 26.69
N GLU A 66 -19.65 20.21 26.02
CA GLU A 66 -20.27 19.06 26.67
C GLU A 66 -19.31 18.40 27.65
N LEU A 67 -18.08 18.05 27.18
CA LEU A 67 -17.05 17.46 28.05
C LEU A 67 -16.71 18.32 29.25
N LYS A 68 -16.60 19.67 29.07
CA LYS A 68 -16.34 20.62 30.15
C LYS A 68 -17.48 20.65 31.19
N THR A 69 -18.72 20.52 30.73
CA THR A 69 -19.88 20.48 31.62
C THR A 69 -19.92 19.21 32.45
N GLU A 70 -19.60 18.05 31.83
CA GLU A 70 -19.58 16.78 32.56
C GLU A 70 -18.35 16.66 33.48
N ALA A 71 -17.19 17.17 33.09
CA ALA A 71 -16.01 17.20 33.92
C ALA A 71 -16.20 18.02 35.23
N LYS A 72 -16.97 19.10 35.16
CA LYS A 72 -17.32 19.91 36.35
C LYS A 72 -18.24 19.20 37.34
N LYS A 73 -19.02 18.21 36.89
CA LYS A 73 -19.93 17.42 37.73
C LYS A 73 -19.26 16.20 38.38
N ALA A 74 -18.13 15.77 37.84
CA ALA A 74 -17.40 14.60 38.29
C ALA A 74 -16.52 14.95 39.51
N ASP A 75 -16.41 14.02 40.45
CA ASP A 75 -15.45 14.06 41.55
C ASP A 75 -14.03 13.77 41.06
N MET A 76 -13.90 12.83 40.10
CA MET A 76 -12.65 12.44 39.44
C MET A 76 -12.80 12.37 37.93
N VAL A 77 -11.78 12.78 37.20
CA VAL A 77 -11.68 12.64 35.73
C VAL A 77 -10.54 11.71 35.38
N TRP A 78 -10.85 10.70 34.57
CA TRP A 78 -9.91 9.69 34.12
C TRP A 78 -9.65 9.87 32.62
N LEU A 79 -8.41 10.16 32.25
CA LEU A 79 -7.99 10.29 30.86
C LEU A 79 -7.48 8.93 30.39
N ALA A 80 -8.22 8.30 29.45
CA ALA A 80 -8.06 6.90 29.07
C ALA A 80 -7.84 6.73 27.55
N SER A 81 -7.10 7.67 26.93
CA SER A 81 -6.66 7.57 25.54
C SER A 81 -5.60 6.46 25.36
N ASP A 82 -5.31 6.09 24.11
CA ASP A 82 -4.33 5.06 23.77
C ASP A 82 -2.95 5.34 24.42
N GLU A 83 -2.14 4.30 24.51
CA GLU A 83 -0.83 4.35 25.18
C GLU A 83 0.31 4.83 24.28
N ASP A 84 0.01 5.39 23.12
CA ASP A 84 1.02 5.99 22.27
C ASP A 84 1.14 7.51 22.49
N ARG A 85 2.14 8.13 21.83
CA ARG A 85 2.37 9.59 21.91
C ARG A 85 1.17 10.42 21.50
N GLU A 86 0.38 9.93 20.52
CA GLU A 86 -0.83 10.61 20.07
C GLU A 86 -1.92 10.57 21.14
N GLY A 87 -2.11 9.43 21.81
CA GLY A 87 -3.04 9.32 22.95
C GLY A 87 -2.62 10.17 24.14
N GLU A 88 -1.32 10.23 24.43
CA GLU A 88 -0.81 11.10 25.51
C GLU A 88 -1.06 12.58 25.20
N ALA A 89 -0.81 13.01 23.97
CA ALA A 89 -1.11 14.36 23.50
C ALA A 89 -2.62 14.67 23.54
N ILE A 90 -3.50 13.71 23.21
CA ILE A 90 -4.95 13.86 23.35
C ILE A 90 -5.31 14.10 24.81
N SER A 91 -4.78 13.31 25.75
CA SER A 91 -4.99 13.48 27.18
C SER A 91 -4.54 14.83 27.68
N TRP A 92 -3.35 15.28 27.27
CA TRP A 92 -2.83 16.61 27.61
C TRP A 92 -3.69 17.73 27.03
N HIS A 93 -4.12 17.64 25.79
CA HIS A 93 -5.04 18.61 25.18
C HIS A 93 -6.39 18.68 25.90
N LEU A 94 -6.92 17.54 26.35
CA LEU A 94 -8.14 17.49 27.16
C LEU A 94 -7.92 18.18 28.51
N PHE A 95 -6.81 17.88 29.17
CA PHE A 95 -6.47 18.48 30.46
C PHE A 95 -6.44 20.01 30.38
N GLU A 96 -5.71 20.55 29.41
CA GLU A 96 -5.56 21.98 29.18
C GLU A 96 -6.89 22.67 28.78
N VAL A 97 -7.56 22.14 27.74
CA VAL A 97 -8.76 22.76 27.16
C VAL A 97 -9.94 22.75 28.12
N LEU A 98 -10.11 21.65 28.86
CA LEU A 98 -11.21 21.54 29.82
C LEU A 98 -10.91 22.30 31.14
N GLY A 99 -9.65 22.65 31.39
CA GLY A 99 -9.17 23.31 32.64
C GLY A 99 -9.35 22.37 33.81
N LEU A 100 -8.82 21.13 33.70
CA LEU A 100 -8.98 20.12 34.72
C LEU A 100 -8.08 20.36 35.92
N ASP A 101 -8.57 19.97 37.10
CA ASP A 101 -7.81 20.04 38.34
C ASP A 101 -6.82 18.88 38.42
N PRO A 102 -5.50 19.12 38.57
CA PRO A 102 -4.50 18.06 38.68
C PRO A 102 -4.76 17.04 39.80
N VAL A 103 -5.33 17.50 40.92
CA VAL A 103 -5.62 16.62 42.06
C VAL A 103 -6.76 15.66 41.74
N LYS A 104 -7.71 16.09 40.90
CA LYS A 104 -8.90 15.32 40.49
C LYS A 104 -8.79 14.66 39.12
N THR A 105 -7.61 14.70 38.52
CA THR A 105 -7.41 14.12 37.17
C THR A 105 -6.33 13.09 37.23
N LYS A 106 -6.60 11.93 36.65
CA LYS A 106 -5.65 10.81 36.53
C LYS A 106 -5.61 10.29 35.10
N ARG A 107 -4.43 9.84 34.68
CA ARG A 107 -4.17 9.15 33.43
C ARG A 107 -4.16 7.65 33.69
N ILE A 108 -4.90 6.89 32.89
CA ILE A 108 -4.84 5.41 32.88
C ILE A 108 -4.46 4.92 31.50
N VAL A 109 -3.62 3.89 31.46
CA VAL A 109 -3.11 3.26 30.24
C VAL A 109 -3.35 1.76 30.29
N PHE A 110 -3.58 1.17 29.15
CA PHE A 110 -3.84 -0.26 28.98
C PHE A 110 -3.54 -0.71 27.56
N HIS A 111 -2.93 -1.88 27.41
CA HIS A 111 -2.56 -2.46 26.12
C HIS A 111 -3.72 -3.22 25.46
N GLU A 112 -4.76 -3.56 26.22
CA GLU A 112 -5.94 -4.30 25.77
C GLU A 112 -7.20 -3.80 26.46
N ILE A 113 -8.33 -3.90 25.81
CA ILE A 113 -9.62 -3.48 26.35
C ILE A 113 -10.35 -4.70 26.90
N THR A 114 -9.87 -5.21 28.04
CA THR A 114 -10.50 -6.27 28.83
C THR A 114 -10.91 -5.73 30.20
N LYS A 115 -11.87 -6.40 30.84
CA LYS A 115 -12.34 -5.97 32.18
C LYS A 115 -11.18 -5.95 33.18
N SER A 116 -10.33 -6.97 33.18
CA SER A 116 -9.17 -7.08 34.08
C SER A 116 -8.16 -5.97 33.85
N ALA A 117 -7.82 -5.68 32.58
CA ALA A 117 -6.86 -4.63 32.25
C ALA A 117 -7.37 -3.25 32.63
N ILE A 118 -8.65 -2.94 32.37
CA ILE A 118 -9.26 -1.66 32.72
C ILE A 118 -9.32 -1.46 34.23
N LEU A 119 -9.74 -2.46 35.01
CA LEU A 119 -9.77 -2.35 36.46
C LEU A 119 -8.38 -2.18 37.05
N LYS A 120 -7.40 -2.95 36.58
CA LYS A 120 -6.00 -2.81 36.97
C LYS A 120 -5.45 -1.41 36.65
N ALA A 121 -5.81 -0.83 35.50
CA ALA A 121 -5.39 0.51 35.13
C ALA A 121 -5.97 1.59 36.06
N ILE A 122 -7.21 1.43 36.51
CA ILE A 122 -7.85 2.34 37.50
C ILE A 122 -7.18 2.21 38.87
N GLU A 123 -6.76 1.01 39.26
CA GLU A 123 -6.03 0.77 40.52
C GLU A 123 -4.60 1.35 40.49
N ASN A 124 -4.02 1.49 39.30
CA ASN A 124 -2.64 1.97 39.12
C ASN A 124 -2.58 3.17 38.16
N PRO A 125 -3.22 4.29 38.53
CA PRO A 125 -3.19 5.48 37.70
C PRO A 125 -1.82 6.18 37.75
N ARG A 126 -1.53 6.96 36.71
CA ARG A 126 -0.37 7.85 36.67
C ARG A 126 -0.78 9.30 36.32
N ASP A 127 0.15 10.17 36.30
CA ASP A 127 -0.01 11.50 35.73
C ASP A 127 0.27 11.48 34.21
N ILE A 128 -0.03 12.58 33.51
CA ILE A 128 0.29 12.74 32.07
C ILE A 128 1.81 12.76 31.92
N ASP A 129 2.32 11.96 31.01
CA ASP A 129 3.75 11.93 30.66
C ASP A 129 4.09 13.09 29.72
N VAL A 130 4.71 14.12 30.27
CA VAL A 130 5.07 15.33 29.53
C VAL A 130 6.14 15.06 28.47
N ASN A 131 7.00 14.08 28.67
CA ASN A 131 8.03 13.72 27.68
C ASN A 131 7.39 13.11 26.42
N LEU A 132 6.41 12.23 26.59
CA LEU A 132 5.62 11.71 25.46
C LEU A 132 4.85 12.82 24.74
N VAL A 133 4.27 13.77 25.47
CA VAL A 133 3.62 14.95 24.90
C VAL A 133 4.61 15.79 24.10
N ASN A 134 5.79 16.05 24.65
CA ASN A 134 6.84 16.82 23.98
C ASN A 134 7.34 16.12 22.71
N ALA A 135 7.49 14.82 22.73
CA ALA A 135 7.86 14.04 21.54
C ALA A 135 6.81 14.15 20.42
N GLN A 136 5.52 14.13 20.77
CA GLN A 136 4.42 14.35 19.81
C GLN A 136 4.42 15.79 19.30
N GLN A 137 4.61 16.78 20.17
CA GLN A 137 4.71 18.18 19.79
C GLN A 137 5.90 18.43 18.86
N ALA A 138 7.09 17.91 19.20
CA ALA A 138 8.28 18.02 18.37
C ALA A 138 8.03 17.51 16.95
N ARG A 139 7.43 16.33 16.82
CA ARG A 139 7.02 15.78 15.53
C ARG A 139 6.04 16.70 14.81
N ARG A 140 4.99 17.14 15.51
CA ARG A 140 3.94 17.98 14.92
C ARG A 140 4.48 19.33 14.45
N VAL A 141 5.37 19.95 15.23
CA VAL A 141 6.03 21.21 14.91
C VAL A 141 6.97 21.04 13.72
N LEU A 142 7.85 20.03 13.74
CA LEU A 142 8.79 19.77 12.65
C LEU A 142 8.07 19.51 11.32
N ASP A 143 7.06 18.64 11.32
CA ASP A 143 6.29 18.32 10.11
C ASP A 143 5.51 19.57 9.62
N ARG A 144 5.09 20.47 10.53
CA ARG A 144 4.48 21.74 10.19
C ARG A 144 5.49 22.69 9.52
N ILE A 145 6.69 22.85 10.07
CA ILE A 145 7.74 23.70 9.51
C ILE A 145 8.09 23.21 8.11
N VAL A 146 8.45 21.93 7.97
CA VAL A 146 8.82 21.34 6.68
C VAL A 146 7.70 21.52 5.65
N GLY A 147 6.46 21.21 6.03
CA GLY A 147 5.32 21.30 5.10
C GLY A 147 4.98 22.73 4.68
N PHE A 148 5.04 23.68 5.57
CA PHE A 148 4.69 25.09 5.31
C PHE A 148 5.78 25.87 4.60
N GLU A 149 7.04 25.50 4.77
CA GLU A 149 8.15 26.16 4.10
C GLU A 149 8.47 25.55 2.74
N LEU A 150 8.44 24.21 2.59
CA LEU A 150 8.71 23.58 1.29
C LEU A 150 7.55 23.69 0.30
N SER A 151 6.30 23.67 0.75
CA SER A 151 5.17 23.69 -0.18
C SER A 151 5.11 24.97 -1.02
N PRO A 152 5.31 26.21 -0.46
CA PRO A 152 5.41 27.42 -1.25
C PRO A 152 6.58 27.42 -2.26
N VAL A 153 7.72 26.81 -1.90
CA VAL A 153 8.84 26.64 -2.83
C VAL A 153 8.41 25.83 -4.04
N LEU A 154 7.77 24.67 -3.80
CA LEU A 154 7.23 23.83 -4.86
C LEU A 154 6.18 24.56 -5.71
N TRP A 155 5.33 25.39 -5.11
CA TRP A 155 4.32 26.15 -5.87
C TRP A 155 4.95 27.17 -6.79
N ARG A 156 6.02 27.83 -6.34
CA ARG A 156 6.70 28.83 -7.12
C ARG A 156 7.62 28.25 -8.19
N LYS A 157 8.29 27.14 -7.89
CA LYS A 157 9.34 26.56 -8.74
C LYS A 157 8.85 25.45 -9.67
N VAL A 158 7.89 24.65 -9.22
CA VAL A 158 7.41 23.48 -9.95
C VAL A 158 5.96 23.71 -10.43
N LYS A 159 4.98 23.66 -9.53
CA LYS A 159 3.56 23.77 -9.86
C LYS A 159 2.73 24.10 -8.62
N PRO A 160 1.66 24.93 -8.74
CA PRO A 160 0.72 25.17 -7.65
C PRO A 160 0.08 23.89 -7.10
N ALA A 161 -0.30 23.93 -5.82
CA ALA A 161 -0.98 22.87 -5.07
C ALA A 161 -0.15 21.59 -4.81
N LEU A 162 1.17 21.62 -5.04
CA LEU A 162 2.07 20.58 -4.58
C LEU A 162 2.37 20.73 -3.09
N SER A 163 2.80 19.67 -2.44
CA SER A 163 3.19 19.70 -1.03
C SER A 163 4.32 18.71 -0.75
N ALA A 164 5.22 19.08 0.13
CA ALA A 164 6.27 18.22 0.61
C ALA A 164 6.06 17.89 2.09
N GLY A 165 6.68 16.83 2.55
CA GLY A 165 6.72 16.43 3.94
C GLY A 165 7.85 15.42 4.14
N ARG A 166 8.51 15.48 5.27
CA ARG A 166 9.72 14.74 5.60
C ARG A 166 9.63 13.24 5.24
N VAL A 167 8.70 12.51 5.85
CA VAL A 167 8.52 11.06 5.60
C VAL A 167 7.95 10.76 4.21
N GLN A 168 7.02 11.59 3.76
CA GLN A 168 6.31 11.38 2.49
C GLN A 168 7.23 11.54 1.28
N SER A 169 8.07 12.57 1.27
CA SER A 169 8.98 12.84 0.16
C SER A 169 10.03 11.73 0.04
N VAL A 170 10.52 11.24 1.17
CA VAL A 170 11.46 10.11 1.23
C VAL A 170 10.81 8.80 0.79
N ALA A 171 9.53 8.57 1.11
CA ALA A 171 8.79 7.42 0.60
C ALA A 171 8.60 7.48 -0.94
N VAL A 172 8.36 8.68 -1.50
CA VAL A 172 8.34 8.88 -2.96
C VAL A 172 9.71 8.60 -3.57
N ARG A 173 10.80 9.06 -2.93
CA ARG A 173 12.17 8.80 -3.36
C ARG A 173 12.45 7.31 -3.51
N LEU A 174 12.07 6.48 -2.53
CA LEU A 174 12.24 5.02 -2.61
C LEU A 174 11.59 4.42 -3.85
N ILE A 175 10.38 4.89 -4.19
CA ILE A 175 9.64 4.41 -5.34
C ILE A 175 10.26 4.88 -6.65
N VAL A 176 10.71 6.15 -6.72
CA VAL A 176 11.38 6.72 -7.91
C VAL A 176 12.72 6.01 -8.17
N GLU A 177 13.54 5.82 -7.14
CA GLU A 177 14.81 5.11 -7.26
C GLU A 177 14.60 3.68 -7.75
N ARG A 178 13.59 2.97 -7.22
CA ARG A 178 13.25 1.61 -7.67
C ARG A 178 12.78 1.59 -9.13
N GLU A 179 12.00 2.56 -9.57
CA GLU A 179 11.58 2.65 -10.97
C GLU A 179 12.79 2.86 -11.89
N ARG A 180 13.75 3.69 -11.47
CA ARG A 180 15.00 3.92 -12.21
C ARG A 180 15.89 2.68 -12.25
N GLU A 181 15.99 1.92 -11.13
CA GLU A 181 16.69 0.63 -11.10
C GLU A 181 16.06 -0.36 -12.10
N VAL A 182 14.73 -0.43 -12.13
CA VAL A 182 13.99 -1.31 -13.05
C VAL A 182 14.23 -0.90 -14.51
N ASN A 183 14.17 0.39 -14.80
CA ASN A 183 14.36 0.91 -16.16
C ASN A 183 15.80 0.77 -16.66
N ALA A 184 16.79 0.82 -15.76
CA ALA A 184 18.20 0.63 -16.07
C ALA A 184 18.64 -0.85 -16.10
N PHE A 185 17.76 -1.76 -15.67
CA PHE A 185 18.11 -3.16 -15.54
C PHE A 185 18.34 -3.84 -16.89
N VAL A 186 19.52 -4.44 -17.05
CA VAL A 186 19.88 -5.26 -18.22
C VAL A 186 19.88 -6.71 -17.80
N SER A 187 19.03 -7.51 -18.44
CA SER A 187 18.91 -8.93 -18.13
C SER A 187 20.07 -9.72 -18.74
N GLU A 188 20.80 -10.46 -17.90
CA GLU A 188 21.81 -11.41 -18.30
C GLU A 188 21.21 -12.82 -18.43
N SER A 189 21.67 -13.60 -19.38
CA SER A 189 21.20 -14.98 -19.56
C SER A 189 22.32 -15.99 -19.32
N TRP A 190 21.93 -17.19 -18.88
CA TRP A 190 22.80 -18.36 -18.72
C TRP A 190 21.98 -19.63 -18.95
N TYR A 191 22.67 -20.76 -19.08
CA TYR A 191 22.03 -22.08 -19.22
C TYR A 191 22.18 -22.89 -17.93
N LYS A 192 21.04 -23.34 -17.42
CA LYS A 192 20.91 -24.27 -16.29
C LYS A 192 20.66 -25.65 -16.79
N VAL A 193 21.48 -26.64 -16.40
CA VAL A 193 21.32 -28.03 -16.82
C VAL A 193 20.64 -28.82 -15.72
N THR A 194 19.60 -29.55 -16.10
CA THR A 194 18.88 -30.48 -15.25
C THR A 194 18.89 -31.86 -15.89
N ALA A 195 18.96 -32.90 -15.08
CA ALA A 195 18.86 -34.30 -15.54
C ALA A 195 17.72 -35.01 -14.81
N VAL A 196 17.06 -35.93 -15.51
CA VAL A 196 16.06 -36.84 -14.95
C VAL A 196 16.63 -38.25 -15.05
N PHE A 197 16.73 -38.90 -13.91
CA PHE A 197 17.21 -40.26 -13.77
C PHE A 197 16.07 -41.18 -13.37
N GLU A 198 16.03 -42.39 -13.94
CA GLU A 198 15.13 -43.47 -13.55
C GLU A 198 15.82 -44.34 -12.49
N VAL A 199 15.13 -44.57 -11.39
CA VAL A 199 15.55 -45.50 -10.35
C VAL A 199 14.44 -46.52 -10.08
N PRO A 200 14.77 -47.76 -9.72
CA PRO A 200 13.76 -48.72 -9.29
C PRO A 200 13.13 -48.30 -7.98
N GLY A 201 11.80 -48.20 -7.95
CA GLY A 201 11.03 -47.96 -6.71
C GLY A 201 10.84 -49.25 -5.91
N GLU A 202 10.32 -49.11 -4.67
CA GLU A 202 10.12 -50.24 -3.72
C GLU A 202 9.24 -51.38 -4.30
N ASN A 203 8.34 -51.09 -5.21
CA ASN A 203 7.41 -52.05 -5.82
C ASN A 203 7.78 -52.46 -7.24
N GLY A 204 9.03 -52.16 -7.70
CA GLY A 204 9.46 -52.41 -9.05
C GLY A 204 8.98 -51.39 -10.08
N GLU A 205 8.24 -50.35 -9.66
CA GLU A 205 7.88 -49.21 -10.50
C GLU A 205 9.12 -48.32 -10.70
N LYS A 206 9.21 -47.66 -11.85
CA LYS A 206 10.27 -46.68 -12.12
C LYS A 206 9.90 -45.35 -11.50
N THR A 207 10.76 -44.84 -10.63
CA THR A 207 10.62 -43.52 -10.04
C THR A 207 11.64 -42.56 -10.66
N GLU A 208 11.22 -41.32 -10.93
CA GLU A 208 12.09 -40.28 -11.47
C GLU A 208 12.79 -39.50 -10.39
N VAL A 209 14.10 -39.33 -10.51
CA VAL A 209 14.92 -38.43 -9.70
C VAL A 209 15.41 -37.28 -10.57
N ARG A 210 15.06 -36.07 -10.19
CA ARG A 210 15.56 -34.86 -10.88
C ARG A 210 16.77 -34.32 -10.13
N ALA A 211 17.80 -34.02 -10.89
CA ALA A 211 19.02 -33.42 -10.36
C ALA A 211 19.44 -32.22 -11.21
N GLU A 212 20.10 -31.31 -10.55
CA GLU A 212 20.58 -30.06 -11.14
C GLU A 212 22.11 -30.10 -11.21
N LEU A 213 22.69 -29.67 -12.33
CA LEU A 213 24.13 -29.49 -12.43
C LEU A 213 24.58 -28.33 -11.56
N ALA A 214 25.63 -28.54 -10.79
CA ALA A 214 26.16 -27.48 -9.90
C ALA A 214 26.67 -26.25 -10.69
N ASN A 215 27.16 -26.48 -11.90
CA ASN A 215 27.68 -25.41 -12.76
C ASN A 215 26.62 -24.86 -13.72
N ARG A 216 26.81 -23.59 -14.10
CA ARG A 216 25.99 -22.90 -15.11
C ARG A 216 26.87 -22.58 -16.32
N PHE A 217 26.28 -22.59 -17.51
CA PHE A 217 26.98 -22.24 -18.76
C PHE A 217 26.57 -20.85 -19.22
N LYS A 218 27.51 -20.08 -19.72
CA LYS A 218 27.29 -18.69 -20.11
C LYS A 218 26.53 -18.53 -21.42
N ASN A 219 26.73 -19.48 -22.33
CA ASN A 219 26.16 -19.44 -23.67
C ASN A 219 25.62 -20.80 -24.10
N LYS A 220 24.96 -20.83 -25.27
CA LYS A 220 24.32 -22.02 -25.83
C LYS A 220 25.35 -23.05 -26.29
N GLU A 221 26.45 -22.59 -26.84
CA GLU A 221 27.51 -23.42 -27.38
C GLU A 221 28.19 -24.23 -26.27
N GLU A 222 28.51 -23.64 -25.14
CA GLU A 222 29.05 -24.35 -23.99
C GLU A 222 28.05 -25.39 -23.42
N ALA A 223 26.78 -25.01 -23.31
CA ALA A 223 25.73 -25.91 -22.82
C ALA A 223 25.50 -27.10 -23.81
N HIS A 224 25.54 -26.82 -25.10
CA HIS A 224 25.43 -27.86 -26.14
C HIS A 224 26.61 -28.82 -26.09
N ALA A 225 27.85 -28.30 -26.03
CA ALA A 225 29.06 -29.10 -25.93
C ALA A 225 29.05 -30.02 -24.70
N PHE A 226 28.58 -29.51 -23.56
CA PHE A 226 28.40 -30.32 -22.36
C PHE A 226 27.37 -31.45 -22.57
N LEU A 227 26.21 -31.17 -23.16
CA LEU A 227 25.22 -32.19 -23.46
C LEU A 227 25.76 -33.24 -24.46
N GLU A 228 26.53 -32.80 -25.45
CA GLU A 228 27.20 -33.74 -26.41
C GLU A 228 28.15 -34.68 -25.68
N SER A 229 28.98 -34.17 -24.78
CA SER A 229 29.91 -34.97 -23.99
C SER A 229 29.23 -35.95 -23.03
N CYS A 230 27.94 -35.71 -22.70
CA CYS A 230 27.14 -36.53 -21.80
C CYS A 230 26.32 -37.66 -22.53
N LYS A 231 26.55 -37.91 -23.83
CA LYS A 231 25.81 -38.94 -24.57
C LYS A 231 26.09 -40.36 -24.07
N ASP A 232 27.35 -40.69 -23.97
CA ASP A 232 27.83 -42.08 -23.71
C ASP A 232 28.56 -42.19 -22.35
N VAL A 233 28.09 -41.48 -21.33
CA VAL A 233 28.67 -41.47 -19.96
C VAL A 233 27.76 -42.20 -19.00
N SER A 234 28.36 -42.72 -17.93
CA SER A 234 27.64 -43.30 -16.79
C SER A 234 27.47 -42.28 -15.68
N PHE A 235 26.37 -42.42 -14.94
CA PHE A 235 26.04 -41.59 -13.79
C PHE A 235 26.01 -42.47 -12.54
N GLN A 236 26.70 -42.06 -11.51
CA GLN A 236 26.78 -42.84 -10.27
C GLN A 236 26.61 -41.91 -9.05
N ILE A 237 25.84 -42.38 -8.09
CA ILE A 237 25.72 -41.65 -6.79
C ILE A 237 27.05 -41.82 -6.05
N SER A 238 27.77 -40.73 -5.88
CA SER A 238 29.05 -40.72 -5.17
C SER A 238 28.88 -40.47 -3.67
N ASP A 239 27.86 -39.71 -3.28
CA ASP A 239 27.63 -39.35 -1.91
C ASP A 239 26.14 -39.09 -1.65
N ILE A 240 25.69 -39.42 -0.43
CA ILE A 240 24.34 -39.12 0.07
C ILE A 240 24.47 -38.57 1.47
N VAL A 241 24.09 -37.31 1.63
CA VAL A 241 24.11 -36.63 2.94
C VAL A 241 22.69 -36.27 3.35
N THR A 242 22.23 -36.89 4.43
CA THR A 242 20.97 -36.49 5.08
C THR A 242 21.30 -35.65 6.31
N ARG A 243 20.77 -34.45 6.36
CA ARG A 243 20.96 -33.52 7.49
C ARG A 243 19.62 -33.11 8.07
N PRO A 244 19.46 -33.17 9.40
CA PRO A 244 18.30 -32.62 10.04
C PRO A 244 18.30 -31.08 9.87
N SER A 245 17.15 -30.52 9.59
CA SER A 245 16.91 -29.10 9.47
C SER A 245 15.71 -28.71 10.33
N LYS A 246 15.72 -27.52 10.88
CA LYS A 246 14.59 -26.99 11.66
C LYS A 246 14.15 -25.66 11.08
N LYS A 247 12.84 -25.52 10.93
CA LYS A 247 12.21 -24.22 10.63
C LYS A 247 11.54 -23.71 11.89
N SER A 248 11.93 -22.53 12.36
CA SER A 248 11.32 -21.89 13.54
C SER A 248 10.21 -20.92 13.12
N PRO A 249 9.16 -20.78 13.93
CA PRO A 249 8.10 -19.84 13.65
C PRO A 249 8.59 -18.40 13.79
N ALA A 250 7.99 -17.52 13.01
CA ALA A 250 8.23 -16.09 13.15
C ALA A 250 7.57 -15.51 14.42
N PRO A 251 8.07 -14.36 14.91
CA PRO A 251 7.51 -13.66 16.07
C PRO A 251 6.03 -13.30 15.90
N PRO A 252 5.32 -12.98 16.98
CA PRO A 252 4.02 -12.35 16.92
C PRO A 252 4.06 -11.05 16.09
N PHE A 253 2.90 -10.57 15.65
CA PHE A 253 2.84 -9.42 14.77
C PHE A 253 3.23 -8.10 15.45
N THR A 254 4.04 -7.32 14.74
CA THR A 254 4.13 -5.87 14.86
C THR A 254 3.14 -5.23 13.87
N THR A 255 2.95 -3.91 13.95
CA THR A 255 2.15 -3.16 12.96
C THR A 255 2.63 -3.43 11.53
N SER A 256 3.93 -3.35 11.29
CA SER A 256 4.54 -3.55 9.98
C SER A 256 4.30 -4.96 9.45
N THR A 257 4.61 -5.98 10.23
CA THR A 257 4.47 -7.37 9.81
C THR A 257 3.00 -7.78 9.63
N LEU A 258 2.07 -7.23 10.43
CA LEU A 258 0.63 -7.41 10.22
C LEU A 258 0.17 -6.80 8.89
N GLN A 259 0.61 -5.59 8.57
CA GLN A 259 0.29 -4.93 7.30
C GLN A 259 0.80 -5.73 6.10
N GLN A 260 2.01 -6.28 6.19
CA GLN A 260 2.61 -7.10 5.15
C GLN A 260 1.84 -8.40 4.93
N GLU A 261 1.59 -9.17 5.98
CA GLU A 261 0.89 -10.45 5.86
C GLU A 261 -0.59 -10.30 5.50
N ALA A 262 -1.27 -9.27 6.00
CA ALA A 262 -2.65 -8.98 5.61
C ALA A 262 -2.75 -8.59 4.13
N ALA A 263 -1.76 -7.87 3.58
CA ALA A 263 -1.72 -7.56 2.16
C ALA A 263 -1.51 -8.81 1.31
N ARG A 264 -0.59 -9.69 1.71
CA ARG A 264 -0.27 -10.92 0.98
C ARG A 264 -1.40 -11.95 1.05
N LYS A 265 -1.87 -12.27 2.26
CA LYS A 265 -2.84 -13.37 2.49
C LYS A 265 -4.30 -12.96 2.30
N LEU A 266 -4.65 -11.72 2.63
CA LEU A 266 -6.04 -11.25 2.61
C LEU A 266 -6.31 -10.25 1.48
N GLY A 267 -5.28 -9.75 0.79
CA GLY A 267 -5.40 -8.72 -0.24
C GLY A 267 -5.81 -7.35 0.32
N PHE A 268 -5.62 -7.09 1.62
CA PHE A 268 -5.96 -5.83 2.24
C PHE A 268 -4.92 -4.76 1.90
N SER A 269 -5.36 -3.52 1.68
CA SER A 269 -4.43 -2.39 1.67
C SER A 269 -3.91 -2.12 3.09
N VAL A 270 -2.76 -1.46 3.19
CA VAL A 270 -2.17 -1.08 4.48
C VAL A 270 -3.16 -0.26 5.33
N SER A 271 -3.84 0.70 4.71
CA SER A 271 -4.88 1.50 5.40
C SER A 271 -6.08 0.66 5.84
N GLN A 272 -6.54 -0.27 4.99
CA GLN A 272 -7.65 -1.15 5.34
C GLN A 272 -7.30 -2.04 6.52
N THR A 273 -6.09 -2.59 6.55
CA THR A 273 -5.58 -3.40 7.67
C THR A 273 -5.67 -2.62 8.99
N MET A 274 -5.21 -1.35 8.99
CA MET A 274 -5.24 -0.53 10.20
C MET A 274 -6.66 -0.18 10.65
N VAL A 275 -7.57 0.11 9.72
CA VAL A 275 -8.99 0.38 10.05
C VAL A 275 -9.66 -0.83 10.67
N VAL A 276 -9.39 -2.03 10.16
CA VAL A 276 -9.95 -3.27 10.69
C VAL A 276 -9.31 -3.62 12.05
N ALA A 277 -7.99 -3.49 12.17
CA ALA A 277 -7.27 -3.72 13.43
C ALA A 277 -7.74 -2.76 14.54
N GLN A 278 -7.97 -1.48 14.23
CA GLN A 278 -8.54 -0.50 15.16
C GLN A 278 -9.90 -0.97 15.71
N ARG A 279 -10.78 -1.47 14.84
CA ARG A 279 -12.09 -2.00 15.27
C ARG A 279 -11.96 -3.22 16.16
N LEU A 280 -11.04 -4.14 15.83
CA LEU A 280 -10.78 -5.33 16.67
C LEU A 280 -10.28 -4.92 18.05
N TYR A 281 -9.37 -3.94 18.13
CA TYR A 281 -8.87 -3.40 19.40
C TYR A 281 -9.98 -2.73 20.21
N GLU A 282 -10.73 -1.80 19.60
CA GLU A 282 -11.83 -1.09 20.27
C GLU A 282 -12.94 -2.02 20.78
N ASN A 283 -13.13 -3.16 20.13
CA ASN A 283 -14.05 -4.21 20.56
C ASN A 283 -13.42 -5.18 21.57
N GLY A 284 -12.18 -4.96 22.00
CA GLY A 284 -11.50 -5.78 22.98
C GLY A 284 -11.10 -7.18 22.49
N GLN A 285 -10.91 -7.36 21.17
CA GLN A 285 -10.58 -8.66 20.57
C GLN A 285 -9.07 -8.88 20.43
N ILE A 286 -8.30 -7.82 20.26
CA ILE A 286 -6.83 -7.83 20.13
C ILE A 286 -6.20 -6.77 21.02
N THR A 287 -4.89 -6.91 21.28
CA THR A 287 -4.06 -5.88 21.89
C THR A 287 -3.90 -4.67 20.97
N TYR A 288 -3.32 -3.59 21.46
CA TYR A 288 -3.11 -2.36 20.73
C TYR A 288 -2.32 -2.61 19.42
N MET A 289 -2.85 -2.12 18.30
CA MET A 289 -2.36 -2.47 16.97
C MET A 289 -1.23 -1.59 16.45
N ARG A 290 -0.87 -0.50 17.15
CA ARG A 290 0.28 0.34 16.79
C ARG A 290 1.45 0.04 17.69
N THR A 291 2.21 -1.00 17.36
CA THR A 291 3.36 -1.46 18.13
C THR A 291 4.46 -1.97 17.20
N ASP A 292 5.68 -1.76 17.56
CA ASP A 292 6.88 -2.36 16.98
C ASP A 292 7.45 -3.48 17.88
N SER A 293 6.80 -3.74 19.02
CA SER A 293 7.16 -4.81 19.94
C SER A 293 6.71 -6.17 19.45
N VAL A 294 7.54 -7.17 19.69
CA VAL A 294 7.24 -8.60 19.51
C VAL A 294 7.09 -9.35 20.85
N ASN A 295 7.13 -8.62 21.97
CA ASN A 295 7.01 -9.18 23.30
C ASN A 295 5.61 -9.68 23.59
N LEU A 296 5.49 -10.72 24.40
CA LEU A 296 4.23 -11.21 24.96
C LEU A 296 4.32 -11.18 26.50
N SER A 297 3.23 -10.78 27.16
CA SER A 297 3.13 -10.83 28.61
C SER A 297 3.14 -12.28 29.11
N ASP A 298 3.50 -12.48 30.38
CA ASP A 298 3.49 -13.79 31.02
C ASP A 298 2.12 -14.47 30.93
N LEU A 299 1.04 -13.69 31.05
CA LEU A 299 -0.32 -14.19 30.89
C LEU A 299 -0.57 -14.69 29.46
N ALA A 300 -0.11 -13.95 28.45
CA ALA A 300 -0.24 -14.36 27.07
C ALA A 300 0.57 -15.61 26.75
N LEU A 301 1.77 -15.72 27.27
CA LEU A 301 2.60 -16.92 27.16
C LEU A 301 1.95 -18.13 27.79
N ALA A 302 1.45 -18.00 29.05
CA ALA A 302 0.81 -19.07 29.77
C ALA A 302 -0.50 -19.55 29.10
N THR A 303 -1.35 -18.61 28.65
CA THR A 303 -2.60 -18.93 27.98
C THR A 303 -2.40 -19.50 26.57
N SER A 304 -1.37 -19.05 25.83
CA SER A 304 -0.97 -19.64 24.55
C SER A 304 -0.53 -21.09 24.73
N ARG A 305 0.30 -21.36 25.73
CA ARG A 305 0.73 -22.74 26.08
C ARG A 305 -0.46 -23.64 26.33
N GLN A 306 -1.36 -23.24 27.25
CA GLN A 306 -2.57 -24.00 27.57
C GLN A 306 -3.44 -24.27 26.34
N THR A 307 -3.61 -23.26 25.49
CA THR A 307 -4.40 -23.37 24.25
C THR A 307 -3.78 -24.37 23.28
N ILE A 308 -2.45 -24.31 23.06
CA ILE A 308 -1.74 -25.23 22.17
C ILE A 308 -1.82 -26.67 22.73
N GLU A 309 -1.59 -26.83 24.02
CA GLU A 309 -1.66 -28.14 24.69
C GLU A 309 -3.04 -28.77 24.56
N ALA A 310 -4.11 -27.97 24.75
CA ALA A 310 -5.49 -28.43 24.64
C ALA A 310 -5.88 -28.79 23.20
N LEU A 311 -5.43 -28.03 22.19
CA LEU A 311 -5.82 -28.22 20.78
C LEU A 311 -4.98 -29.27 20.05
N MET A 312 -3.71 -29.42 20.39
CA MET A 312 -2.72 -30.18 19.58
C MET A 312 -1.86 -31.14 20.40
N GLY A 313 -1.82 -30.96 21.73
CA GLY A 313 -1.01 -31.75 22.63
C GLY A 313 0.36 -31.14 22.97
N GLU A 314 0.93 -31.60 24.05
CA GLU A 314 2.16 -31.07 24.68
C GLU A 314 3.37 -31.01 23.72
N LYS A 315 3.51 -31.97 22.82
CA LYS A 315 4.62 -32.01 21.84
C LYS A 315 4.70 -30.81 20.89
N TYR A 316 3.58 -30.10 20.71
CA TYR A 316 3.52 -28.90 19.90
C TYR A 316 3.85 -27.62 20.67
N VAL A 317 4.01 -27.69 21.99
CA VAL A 317 4.30 -26.54 22.83
C VAL A 317 5.80 -26.24 22.85
N LYS A 318 6.15 -24.99 22.55
CA LYS A 318 7.49 -24.43 22.79
C LYS A 318 7.35 -22.94 23.06
N THR A 319 7.21 -22.61 24.35
CA THR A 319 7.11 -21.20 24.76
C THR A 319 8.40 -20.45 24.43
N ARG A 320 8.26 -19.28 23.80
CA ARG A 320 9.37 -18.40 23.41
C ARG A 320 9.07 -16.96 23.81
N GLN A 321 10.05 -16.30 24.40
CA GLN A 321 10.05 -14.86 24.53
C GLN A 321 10.91 -14.28 23.42
N PHE A 322 10.30 -13.45 22.58
CA PHE A 322 11.00 -12.76 21.50
C PHE A 322 11.48 -11.39 22.02
N ALA A 323 12.72 -11.05 21.71
CA ALA A 323 13.27 -9.72 22.02
C ALA A 323 13.14 -8.80 20.81
N THR A 324 12.69 -7.58 21.06
CA THR A 324 12.65 -6.55 20.03
C THR A 324 14.06 -6.09 19.72
N LYS A 325 14.45 -6.12 18.44
CA LYS A 325 15.80 -5.73 18.00
C LYS A 325 15.99 -4.23 17.86
N THR A 326 14.92 -3.47 17.83
CA THR A 326 14.93 -2.02 17.62
C THR A 326 15.24 -1.32 18.93
N LYS A 327 16.40 -0.66 19.02
CA LYS A 327 16.71 0.27 20.13
C LYS A 327 15.72 1.44 20.02
N GLY A 328 14.98 1.72 21.10
CA GLY A 328 13.92 2.74 21.12
C GLY A 328 12.51 2.20 20.80
N ALA A 329 12.34 0.88 20.63
CA ALA A 329 11.03 0.28 20.75
C ALA A 329 10.52 0.53 22.18
N GLN A 330 9.27 0.97 22.30
CA GLN A 330 8.64 1.11 23.61
C GLN A 330 8.51 -0.30 24.21
N GLU A 331 9.48 -0.74 24.99
CA GLU A 331 9.57 -2.09 25.58
C GLU A 331 8.33 -2.44 26.44
N ALA A 332 7.58 -1.44 26.87
CA ALA A 332 6.34 -1.60 27.61
C ALA A 332 5.17 -2.13 26.77
N HIS A 333 5.26 -2.07 25.42
CA HIS A 333 4.19 -2.54 24.55
C HIS A 333 4.28 -4.03 24.27
N GLU A 334 3.12 -4.70 24.21
CA GLU A 334 3.01 -6.05 23.69
C GLU A 334 2.91 -6.07 22.17
N ALA A 335 3.18 -7.24 21.59
CA ALA A 335 2.86 -7.55 20.21
C ALA A 335 1.35 -7.53 19.95
N ILE A 336 0.96 -7.47 18.69
CA ILE A 336 -0.45 -7.60 18.28
C ILE A 336 -0.87 -9.07 18.44
N ARG A 337 -1.75 -9.33 19.40
CA ARG A 337 -2.24 -10.67 19.73
C ARG A 337 -3.74 -10.66 20.08
N PRO A 338 -4.42 -11.80 20.05
CA PRO A 338 -5.76 -11.92 20.64
C PRO A 338 -5.74 -11.60 22.14
N THR A 339 -6.78 -10.99 22.65
CA THR A 339 -6.96 -10.78 24.09
C THR A 339 -7.26 -12.09 24.82
N TYR A 340 -7.99 -12.99 24.16
CA TYR A 340 -8.34 -14.32 24.67
C TYR A 340 -7.85 -15.40 23.70
N MET A 341 -6.78 -16.11 24.06
CA MET A 341 -6.16 -17.12 23.19
C MET A 341 -7.07 -18.31 22.89
N THR A 342 -8.01 -18.60 23.77
CA THR A 342 -9.01 -19.68 23.60
C THR A 342 -10.03 -19.38 22.49
N ASN A 343 -10.17 -18.13 22.09
CA ASN A 343 -11.12 -17.72 21.04
C ASN A 343 -10.46 -17.82 19.66
N GLU A 344 -10.54 -18.98 19.02
CA GLU A 344 -10.03 -19.15 17.65
C GLU A 344 -10.79 -18.29 16.64
N LYS A 345 -12.07 -18.03 16.89
CA LYS A 345 -12.98 -17.26 16.00
C LYS A 345 -13.73 -16.21 16.78
N ILE A 346 -14.09 -15.15 16.11
CA ILE A 346 -14.91 -14.06 16.66
C ILE A 346 -16.16 -13.80 15.81
N SER A 347 -17.14 -13.14 16.41
CA SER A 347 -18.26 -12.53 15.67
C SER A 347 -17.82 -11.17 15.12
N GLY A 348 -18.34 -10.79 13.95
CA GLY A 348 -18.01 -9.52 13.31
C GLY A 348 -18.16 -9.59 11.80
N SER A 349 -17.72 -8.56 11.10
CA SER A 349 -17.67 -8.55 9.63
C SER A 349 -16.66 -9.59 9.11
N ALA A 350 -16.83 -10.02 7.86
CA ALA A 350 -15.90 -10.96 7.23
C ALA A 350 -14.44 -10.47 7.22
N GLN A 351 -14.23 -9.15 7.17
CA GLN A 351 -12.89 -8.55 7.23
C GLN A 351 -12.30 -8.66 8.66
N GLU A 352 -13.10 -8.38 9.68
CA GLU A 352 -12.68 -8.53 11.08
C GLU A 352 -12.36 -9.98 11.41
N GLN A 353 -13.19 -10.93 10.99
CA GLN A 353 -12.97 -12.36 11.19
C GLN A 353 -11.66 -12.84 10.53
N LYS A 354 -11.42 -12.46 9.27
CA LYS A 354 -10.20 -12.84 8.54
C LYS A 354 -8.93 -12.26 9.17
N LEU A 355 -8.95 -10.99 9.56
CA LEU A 355 -7.78 -10.36 10.17
C LEU A 355 -7.52 -10.93 11.57
N TYR A 356 -8.55 -11.16 12.35
CA TYR A 356 -8.44 -11.81 13.66
C TYR A 356 -7.86 -13.21 13.56
N GLU A 357 -8.37 -14.03 12.63
CA GLU A 357 -7.86 -15.39 12.39
C GLU A 357 -6.38 -15.37 12.01
N LEU A 358 -5.96 -14.42 11.17
CA LEU A 358 -4.55 -14.24 10.82
C LEU A 358 -3.69 -13.93 12.06
N ILE A 359 -4.15 -13.02 12.92
CA ILE A 359 -3.46 -12.63 14.17
C ILE A 359 -3.40 -13.82 15.12
N TRP A 360 -4.50 -14.53 15.32
CA TRP A 360 -4.57 -15.69 16.19
C TRP A 360 -3.61 -16.79 15.74
N LYS A 361 -3.65 -17.16 14.45
CA LYS A 361 -2.76 -18.18 13.88
C LYS A 361 -1.30 -17.83 14.06
N ARG A 362 -0.91 -16.59 13.80
CA ARG A 362 0.48 -16.12 13.95
C ARG A 362 0.92 -16.18 15.41
N THR A 363 0.08 -15.71 16.33
CA THR A 363 0.39 -15.71 17.76
C THR A 363 0.58 -17.13 18.29
N ILE A 364 -0.37 -18.03 18.01
CA ILE A 364 -0.29 -19.43 18.41
C ILE A 364 0.93 -20.10 17.79
N ALA A 365 1.14 -19.94 16.48
CA ALA A 365 2.31 -20.52 15.79
C ALA A 365 3.64 -20.06 16.40
N SER A 366 3.75 -18.79 16.82
CA SER A 366 4.96 -18.26 17.45
C SER A 366 5.36 -19.01 18.74
N GLN A 367 4.40 -19.62 19.43
CA GLN A 367 4.57 -20.35 20.68
C GLN A 367 4.56 -21.88 20.49
N MET A 368 4.56 -22.35 19.23
CA MET A 368 4.59 -23.77 18.88
C MET A 368 6.02 -24.27 18.66
N ALA A 369 6.20 -25.57 18.73
CA ALA A 369 7.46 -26.25 18.41
C ALA A 369 7.91 -25.98 16.97
N ASP A 370 9.23 -26.01 16.76
CA ASP A 370 9.81 -25.91 15.41
C ASP A 370 9.30 -27.06 14.54
N ALA A 371 9.21 -26.80 13.24
CA ALA A 371 9.05 -27.89 12.28
C ALA A 371 10.41 -28.56 12.09
N GLU A 372 10.41 -29.88 12.11
CA GLU A 372 11.61 -30.69 11.90
C GLU A 372 11.54 -31.30 10.51
N LEU A 373 12.62 -31.18 9.78
CA LEU A 373 12.75 -31.61 8.40
C LEU A 373 14.06 -32.39 8.25
N GLU A 374 14.06 -33.34 7.33
CA GLU A 374 15.26 -33.99 6.87
C GLU A 374 15.53 -33.58 5.44
N LYS A 375 16.67 -32.95 5.21
CA LYS A 375 17.14 -32.58 3.87
C LYS A 375 18.17 -33.60 3.41
N THR A 376 17.81 -34.37 2.39
CA THR A 376 18.71 -35.32 1.73
C THR A 376 19.28 -34.69 0.48
N THR A 377 20.57 -34.75 0.34
CA THR A 377 21.31 -34.29 -0.84
C THR A 377 22.11 -35.47 -1.38
N ALA A 378 21.81 -35.86 -2.61
CA ALA A 378 22.54 -36.89 -3.33
C ALA A 378 23.42 -36.24 -4.40
N THR A 379 24.71 -36.51 -4.35
CA THR A 379 25.69 -36.07 -5.35
C THR A 379 25.89 -37.18 -6.39
N ILE A 380 25.73 -36.84 -7.65
CA ILE A 380 25.80 -37.74 -8.77
C ILE A 380 26.97 -37.33 -9.64
N THR A 381 27.98 -38.20 -9.74
CA THR A 381 29.14 -38.00 -10.58
C THR A 381 28.87 -38.48 -12.01
N ILE A 382 29.54 -37.86 -12.95
CA ILE A 382 29.51 -38.16 -14.37
C ILE A 382 30.85 -38.80 -14.72
N SER A 383 30.88 -39.94 -15.34
CA SER A 383 32.17 -40.55 -15.78
C SER A 383 32.88 -39.64 -16.76
N ASN A 384 34.19 -39.46 -16.54
CA ASN A 384 35.07 -38.59 -17.33
C ASN A 384 34.77 -37.08 -17.26
N HIS A 385 34.00 -36.64 -16.26
CA HIS A 385 33.72 -35.22 -16.03
C HIS A 385 34.05 -34.84 -14.57
N SER A 386 34.41 -33.59 -14.38
CA SER A 386 34.60 -32.98 -13.03
C SER A 386 33.30 -32.43 -12.44
N GLU A 387 32.32 -32.16 -13.29
CA GLU A 387 31.02 -31.63 -12.93
C GLU A 387 30.17 -32.72 -12.26
N THR A 388 29.30 -32.29 -11.37
CA THR A 388 28.39 -33.18 -10.66
C THR A 388 26.96 -32.68 -10.73
N PHE A 389 26.01 -33.61 -10.75
CA PHE A 389 24.61 -33.27 -10.50
C PHE A 389 24.29 -33.43 -9.02
N VAL A 390 23.37 -32.60 -8.55
CA VAL A 390 22.87 -32.60 -7.19
C VAL A 390 21.36 -32.82 -7.19
N ALA A 391 20.89 -33.88 -6.57
CA ALA A 391 19.48 -34.09 -6.30
C ALA A 391 19.21 -33.79 -4.84
N THR A 392 18.19 -32.97 -4.57
CA THR A 392 17.78 -32.59 -3.22
C THR A 392 16.35 -33.01 -2.95
N GLY A 393 16.11 -33.56 -1.78
CA GLY A 393 14.77 -33.84 -1.27
C GLY A 393 14.63 -33.32 0.15
N GLU A 394 13.44 -32.94 0.54
CA GLU A 394 13.11 -32.47 1.89
C GLU A 394 11.85 -33.20 2.36
N VAL A 395 11.93 -33.76 3.56
CA VAL A 395 10.81 -34.46 4.21
C VAL A 395 10.52 -33.77 5.54
N VAL A 396 9.26 -33.42 5.77
CA VAL A 396 8.80 -32.92 7.05
C VAL A 396 8.57 -34.12 7.97
N THR A 397 9.44 -34.29 8.95
CA THR A 397 9.34 -35.37 9.95
C THR A 397 8.43 -35.01 11.11
N PHE A 398 8.37 -33.72 11.44
CA PHE A 398 7.42 -33.13 12.39
C PHE A 398 6.97 -31.76 11.92
N ASP A 399 5.66 -31.59 11.75
CA ASP A 399 5.07 -30.37 11.17
C ASP A 399 5.18 -29.13 12.09
N GLY A 400 5.24 -29.33 13.42
CA GLY A 400 5.37 -28.24 14.37
C GLY A 400 4.39 -27.10 14.11
N PHE A 401 4.88 -25.86 14.09
CA PHE A 401 4.07 -24.67 13.82
C PHE A 401 3.47 -24.60 12.41
N LEU A 402 4.04 -25.30 11.44
CA LEU A 402 3.53 -25.33 10.06
C LEU A 402 2.11 -25.92 9.97
N ARG A 403 1.68 -26.64 10.98
CA ARG A 403 0.32 -27.16 11.13
C ARG A 403 -0.73 -26.04 11.17
N VAL A 404 -0.36 -24.87 11.74
CA VAL A 404 -1.27 -23.73 11.96
C VAL A 404 -0.98 -22.60 10.98
N TYR A 405 0.31 -22.36 10.69
CA TYR A 405 0.72 -21.15 9.99
C TYR A 405 1.92 -21.38 9.07
N LYS A 406 1.76 -20.95 7.82
CA LYS A 406 2.88 -20.79 6.87
C LYS A 406 3.01 -19.30 6.56
N GLU A 407 4.23 -18.77 6.59
CA GLU A 407 4.50 -17.42 6.11
C GLU A 407 4.26 -17.33 4.59
N SER A 408 3.89 -16.13 4.13
CA SER A 408 3.87 -15.80 2.72
C SER A 408 5.05 -14.89 2.38
N TYR A 409 5.60 -15.08 1.20
CA TYR A 409 6.67 -14.25 0.65
C TYR A 409 6.12 -13.42 -0.51
N ASP A 410 6.81 -12.35 -0.89
CA ASP A 410 6.45 -11.60 -2.08
C ASP A 410 6.64 -12.50 -3.32
N ASP A 411 5.70 -12.45 -4.26
CA ASP A 411 5.54 -13.36 -5.41
C ASP A 411 6.81 -13.58 -6.28
N ASP A 412 7.79 -12.71 -6.13
CA ASP A 412 9.00 -12.73 -6.97
C ASP A 412 10.08 -13.72 -6.48
N ASN A 413 9.84 -14.41 -5.37
CA ASN A 413 10.74 -15.42 -4.80
C ASN A 413 10.08 -16.79 -4.59
N GLU A 414 8.96 -17.08 -5.24
CA GLU A 414 8.52 -18.47 -5.37
C GLU A 414 9.55 -19.24 -6.22
N GLN A 415 10.70 -19.54 -5.60
CA GLN A 415 11.37 -20.78 -5.94
C GLN A 415 10.30 -21.84 -5.68
N GLU A 416 9.99 -22.58 -6.73
CA GLU A 416 9.24 -23.83 -6.61
C GLU A 416 9.88 -24.65 -5.48
N ASP A 417 9.42 -24.46 -4.25
CA ASP A 417 9.68 -25.34 -3.13
C ASP A 417 8.88 -26.62 -3.42
N GLU A 418 9.24 -27.27 -4.50
CA GLU A 418 8.90 -28.66 -4.70
C GLU A 418 9.73 -29.44 -3.66
N SER A 419 9.21 -29.52 -2.44
CA SER A 419 9.64 -30.51 -1.46
C SER A 419 9.35 -31.89 -2.05
N ARG A 420 10.24 -32.35 -2.93
CA ARG A 420 10.14 -33.67 -3.56
C ARG A 420 10.77 -34.68 -2.63
N LEU A 421 10.01 -35.71 -2.31
CA LEU A 421 10.58 -36.91 -1.72
C LEU A 421 11.58 -37.51 -2.71
N LEU A 422 12.81 -37.73 -2.27
CA LEU A 422 13.73 -38.61 -3.00
C LEU A 422 13.34 -40.09 -2.71
N PRO A 423 13.31 -40.95 -3.75
CA PRO A 423 13.17 -42.36 -3.50
C PRO A 423 14.38 -42.89 -2.72
N PRO A 424 14.33 -44.09 -2.20
CA PRO A 424 15.49 -44.74 -1.60
C PRO A 424 16.67 -44.80 -2.58
N LEU A 425 17.78 -44.18 -2.20
CA LEU A 425 19.02 -44.10 -2.99
C LEU A 425 20.17 -44.71 -2.19
N SER A 426 21.17 -45.25 -2.90
CA SER A 426 22.37 -45.84 -2.27
C SER A 426 23.64 -45.30 -2.92
N VAL A 427 24.68 -45.08 -2.12
CA VAL A 427 26.01 -44.70 -2.61
C VAL A 427 26.55 -45.84 -3.49
N GLY A 428 27.15 -45.51 -4.63
CA GLY A 428 27.61 -46.45 -5.61
C GLY A 428 26.52 -46.88 -6.61
N GLN A 429 25.27 -46.51 -6.43
CA GLN A 429 24.18 -46.83 -7.34
C GLN A 429 24.39 -46.14 -8.70
N VAL A 430 24.35 -46.94 -9.77
CA VAL A 430 24.38 -46.43 -11.15
C VAL A 430 22.96 -46.02 -11.57
N LEU A 431 22.85 -44.83 -12.12
CA LEU A 431 21.57 -44.21 -12.50
C LEU A 431 21.40 -44.27 -14.02
N THR A 432 20.18 -44.62 -14.47
CA THR A 432 19.84 -44.58 -15.89
C THR A 432 19.31 -43.17 -16.24
N LYS A 433 20.02 -42.46 -17.13
CA LYS A 433 19.60 -41.18 -17.66
C LYS A 433 18.35 -41.31 -18.50
N SER A 434 17.23 -40.70 -18.14
CA SER A 434 16.03 -40.61 -18.97
C SER A 434 16.14 -39.44 -19.95
N GLU A 435 16.44 -38.25 -19.44
CA GLU A 435 16.68 -37.05 -20.24
C GLU A 435 17.57 -36.05 -19.51
N MET A 436 18.23 -35.17 -20.27
CA MET A 436 18.90 -33.97 -19.75
C MET A 436 18.42 -32.75 -20.52
N ALA A 437 18.27 -31.62 -19.85
CA ALA A 437 17.85 -30.38 -20.47
C ALA A 437 18.71 -29.20 -19.99
N ALA A 438 19.32 -28.52 -20.96
CA ALA A 438 19.93 -27.22 -20.72
C ALA A 438 18.90 -26.12 -21.06
N THR A 439 18.42 -25.43 -20.05
CA THR A 439 17.37 -24.41 -20.19
C THR A 439 17.97 -23.03 -19.98
N GLN A 440 17.76 -22.15 -20.95
CA GLN A 440 18.14 -20.75 -20.81
C GLN A 440 17.36 -20.09 -19.68
N ARG A 441 18.06 -19.42 -18.78
CA ARG A 441 17.51 -18.64 -17.64
C ARG A 441 18.05 -17.23 -17.70
N PHE A 442 17.38 -16.33 -17.00
CA PHE A 442 17.70 -14.92 -17.02
C PHE A 442 17.76 -14.36 -15.61
N SER A 443 18.58 -13.33 -15.41
CA SER A 443 18.56 -12.56 -14.18
C SER A 443 17.21 -11.88 -13.99
N LEU A 444 16.76 -11.84 -12.74
CA LEU A 444 15.48 -11.25 -12.38
C LEU A 444 15.66 -9.74 -12.15
N CYS A 445 14.79 -8.97 -12.77
CA CYS A 445 14.67 -7.55 -12.49
C CYS A 445 14.22 -7.33 -11.03
N PRO A 446 14.78 -6.35 -10.30
CA PRO A 446 14.26 -6.00 -8.99
C PRO A 446 12.76 -5.67 -9.06
N PRO A 447 11.92 -6.28 -8.22
CA PRO A 447 10.47 -6.03 -8.28
C PRO A 447 10.15 -4.61 -7.80
N ARG A 448 9.14 -3.97 -8.41
CA ARG A 448 8.57 -2.72 -7.91
C ARG A 448 7.92 -2.94 -6.56
N TYR A 449 7.84 -1.89 -5.76
CA TYR A 449 7.21 -1.98 -4.45
C TYR A 449 5.70 -2.19 -4.55
N THR A 450 5.19 -3.10 -3.72
CA THR A 450 3.79 -3.10 -3.26
C THR A 450 3.66 -2.20 -2.03
N GLU A 451 2.45 -1.91 -1.56
CA GLU A 451 2.28 -1.22 -0.26
C GLU A 451 3.00 -1.99 0.87
N ALA A 452 2.90 -3.32 0.88
CA ALA A 452 3.53 -4.19 1.86
C ALA A 452 5.06 -4.13 1.83
N SER A 453 5.67 -4.30 0.66
CA SER A 453 7.12 -4.26 0.52
C SER A 453 7.70 -2.85 0.75
N LEU A 454 6.92 -1.79 0.48
CA LEU A 454 7.31 -0.43 0.84
C LEU A 454 7.32 -0.23 2.36
N VAL A 455 6.30 -0.71 3.08
CA VAL A 455 6.28 -0.69 4.56
C VAL A 455 7.51 -1.39 5.12
N ARG A 456 7.80 -2.59 4.63
CA ARG A 456 9.00 -3.35 5.02
C ARG A 456 10.28 -2.54 4.77
N LYS A 457 10.41 -1.92 3.60
CA LYS A 457 11.61 -1.13 3.28
C LYS A 457 11.74 0.12 4.14
N MET A 458 10.63 0.80 4.43
CA MET A 458 10.63 1.94 5.36
C MET A 458 11.03 1.51 6.77
N GLU A 459 10.53 0.39 7.28
CA GLU A 459 10.92 -0.18 8.57
C GLU A 459 12.41 -0.54 8.63
N GLU A 460 12.93 -1.24 7.60
CA GLU A 460 14.35 -1.59 7.49
C GLU A 460 15.27 -0.36 7.55
N LEU A 461 14.83 0.76 6.99
CA LEU A 461 15.56 2.02 6.95
C LEU A 461 15.28 2.94 8.17
N GLY A 462 14.40 2.54 9.08
CA GLY A 462 14.00 3.37 10.23
C GLY A 462 13.14 4.58 9.85
N ILE A 463 12.55 4.59 8.65
CA ILE A 463 11.73 5.69 8.12
C ILE A 463 10.29 5.52 8.55
N GLY A 464 9.82 6.39 9.44
CA GLY A 464 8.47 6.33 9.99
C GLY A 464 8.36 5.43 11.23
N ARG A 465 7.14 5.27 11.70
CA ARG A 465 6.78 4.49 12.89
C ARG A 465 5.41 3.81 12.66
N PRO A 466 4.96 2.90 13.52
CA PRO A 466 3.66 2.24 13.40
C PRO A 466 2.48 3.17 13.11
N SER A 467 2.48 4.38 13.65
CA SER A 467 1.44 5.38 13.42
C SER A 467 1.51 6.07 12.05
N THR A 468 2.64 6.03 11.33
CA THR A 468 2.87 6.82 10.12
C THR A 468 2.93 6.04 8.82
N TYR A 469 3.15 4.71 8.82
CA TYR A 469 3.23 3.92 7.59
C TYR A 469 1.99 4.05 6.71
N ALA A 470 0.83 3.71 7.24
CA ALA A 470 -0.43 3.75 6.50
C ALA A 470 -0.81 5.18 6.05
N PRO A 471 -0.74 6.23 6.90
CA PRO A 471 -0.98 7.60 6.47
C PRO A 471 -0.03 8.07 5.36
N THR A 472 1.26 7.73 5.43
CA THR A 472 2.25 8.12 4.42
C THR A 472 1.89 7.52 3.06
N ILE A 473 1.65 6.20 3.00
CA ILE A 473 1.32 5.50 1.74
C ILE A 473 0.00 6.03 1.16
N SER A 474 -0.99 6.29 1.99
CA SER A 474 -2.25 6.89 1.52
C SER A 474 -2.05 8.30 0.98
N THR A 475 -1.24 9.12 1.65
CA THR A 475 -1.04 10.52 1.30
C THR A 475 -0.28 10.68 -0.02
N ILE A 476 0.78 9.91 -0.27
CA ILE A 476 1.53 9.99 -1.53
C ILE A 476 0.68 9.59 -2.75
N GLN A 477 -0.27 8.66 -2.56
CA GLN A 477 -1.25 8.29 -3.59
C GLN A 477 -2.32 9.38 -3.77
N GLN A 478 -2.90 9.91 -2.68
CA GLN A 478 -3.91 10.98 -2.74
C GLN A 478 -3.38 12.27 -3.35
N ARG A 479 -2.10 12.58 -3.16
CA ARG A 479 -1.41 13.72 -3.76
C ARG A 479 -1.02 13.49 -5.22
N GLY A 480 -1.21 12.28 -5.73
CA GLY A 480 -0.88 11.91 -7.10
C GLY A 480 0.62 11.89 -7.40
N TYR A 481 1.47 11.67 -6.39
CA TYR A 481 2.91 11.43 -6.59
C TYR A 481 3.21 9.99 -6.96
N VAL A 482 2.36 9.10 -6.52
CA VAL A 482 2.42 7.66 -6.77
C VAL A 482 1.03 7.17 -7.11
N GLU A 483 0.95 6.23 -8.03
CA GLU A 483 -0.29 5.52 -8.34
C GLU A 483 -0.12 4.02 -8.16
N ARG A 484 -1.22 3.35 -7.80
CA ARG A 484 -1.26 1.89 -7.77
C ARG A 484 -1.66 1.38 -9.14
N GLY A 485 -0.78 0.61 -9.78
CA GLY A 485 -0.98 0.13 -11.14
C GLY A 485 -0.55 -1.30 -11.35
N ASN A 486 -0.82 -1.80 -12.54
CA ASN A 486 -0.33 -3.07 -13.06
C ASN A 486 0.58 -2.79 -14.25
N LYS A 487 1.63 -3.57 -14.42
CA LYS A 487 2.44 -3.59 -15.64
C LYS A 487 2.18 -4.89 -16.35
N GLU A 488 1.90 -4.80 -17.63
CA GLU A 488 1.75 -5.97 -18.49
C GLU A 488 3.14 -6.55 -18.78
N GLY A 489 3.25 -7.87 -18.70
CA GLY A 489 4.48 -8.57 -19.04
C GLY A 489 4.79 -8.51 -20.52
N VAL A 490 6.06 -8.66 -20.83
CA VAL A 490 6.55 -8.79 -22.21
C VAL A 490 6.84 -10.24 -22.50
N LYS A 491 6.49 -10.69 -23.70
CA LYS A 491 6.82 -12.05 -24.17
C LYS A 491 8.30 -12.13 -24.44
N ARG A 492 8.98 -13.05 -23.73
CA ARG A 492 10.40 -13.36 -23.89
C ARG A 492 10.56 -14.80 -24.37
N SER A 493 11.38 -15.02 -25.37
CA SER A 493 11.75 -16.35 -25.83
C SER A 493 12.96 -16.87 -25.05
N TYR A 494 13.02 -18.17 -24.82
CA TYR A 494 14.15 -18.87 -24.24
C TYR A 494 14.37 -20.23 -24.87
N ASP A 495 15.63 -20.63 -24.96
CA ASP A 495 16.01 -21.88 -25.59
C ASP A 495 16.13 -23.03 -24.59
N ILE A 496 15.73 -24.19 -25.04
CA ILE A 496 15.91 -25.46 -24.33
C ILE A 496 16.63 -26.43 -25.28
N LEU A 497 17.80 -26.90 -24.86
CA LEU A 497 18.52 -27.98 -25.48
C LEU A 497 18.20 -29.25 -24.71
N LYS A 498 17.62 -30.25 -25.36
CA LYS A 498 17.19 -31.49 -24.71
C LYS A 498 17.92 -32.68 -25.28
N LEU A 499 18.67 -33.40 -24.44
CA LEU A 499 19.30 -34.68 -24.77
C LEU A 499 18.39 -35.79 -24.29
N LYS A 500 17.91 -36.60 -25.24
CA LYS A 500 17.15 -37.85 -24.97
C LYS A 500 17.75 -38.99 -25.79
N GLY A 501 18.13 -40.08 -25.10
CA GLY A 501 19.01 -41.06 -25.71
C GLY A 501 20.31 -40.40 -26.16
N ASN A 502 20.66 -40.52 -27.45
CA ASN A 502 21.84 -39.90 -28.05
C ASN A 502 21.51 -38.72 -28.98
N LYS A 503 20.26 -38.21 -28.94
CA LYS A 503 19.82 -37.08 -29.78
C LYS A 503 19.61 -35.83 -28.96
N ILE A 504 20.27 -34.74 -29.37
CA ILE A 504 19.99 -33.41 -28.87
C ILE A 504 18.96 -32.77 -29.78
N THR A 505 17.91 -32.23 -29.18
CA THR A 505 16.87 -31.42 -29.83
C THR A 505 16.83 -30.04 -29.26
N GLU A 506 16.73 -29.04 -30.12
CA GLU A 506 16.56 -27.64 -29.72
C GLU A 506 15.09 -27.24 -29.85
N THR A 507 14.62 -26.50 -28.84
CA THR A 507 13.26 -25.99 -28.82
C THR A 507 13.27 -24.60 -28.22
N THR A 508 12.70 -23.63 -28.91
CA THR A 508 12.48 -22.28 -28.36
C THR A 508 11.07 -22.22 -27.79
N LYS A 509 10.97 -21.88 -26.51
CA LYS A 509 9.70 -21.60 -25.82
C LYS A 509 9.60 -20.12 -25.48
N SER A 510 8.44 -19.68 -25.07
CA SER A 510 8.24 -18.31 -24.63
C SER A 510 7.56 -18.27 -23.27
N GLU A 511 7.94 -17.28 -22.49
CA GLU A 511 7.36 -16.95 -21.18
C GLU A 511 6.92 -15.49 -21.14
N MET A 512 6.03 -15.13 -20.22
CA MET A 512 5.69 -13.75 -19.93
C MET A 512 6.57 -13.27 -18.78
N THR A 513 7.40 -12.25 -19.01
CA THR A 513 8.29 -11.67 -18.00
C THR A 513 7.88 -10.24 -17.66
N GLY A 514 8.12 -9.78 -16.44
CA GLY A 514 7.81 -8.43 -16.00
C GLY A 514 6.31 -8.13 -15.81
N ASN A 515 5.47 -9.18 -15.73
CA ASN A 515 4.07 -9.01 -15.36
C ASN A 515 3.97 -8.71 -13.86
N GLU A 516 3.51 -7.50 -13.52
CA GLU A 516 3.41 -7.05 -12.13
C GLU A 516 2.00 -6.54 -11.84
N LYS A 517 1.48 -6.91 -10.65
CA LYS A 517 0.14 -6.52 -10.20
C LYS A 517 0.22 -5.67 -8.93
N ALA A 518 -0.66 -4.67 -8.85
CA ALA A 518 -0.86 -3.82 -7.67
C ALA A 518 0.43 -3.16 -7.15
N LYS A 519 1.34 -2.79 -8.05
CA LYS A 519 2.61 -2.12 -7.73
C LYS A 519 2.42 -0.60 -7.59
N LEU A 520 3.28 0.00 -6.80
CA LEU A 520 3.37 1.45 -6.64
C LEU A 520 4.29 2.01 -7.72
N LEU A 521 3.72 2.83 -8.58
CA LEU A 521 4.40 3.45 -9.72
C LEU A 521 4.52 4.95 -9.46
N PRO A 522 5.69 5.57 -9.66
CA PRO A 522 5.81 7.02 -9.56
C PRO A 522 5.09 7.67 -10.75
N THR A 523 4.45 8.79 -10.49
CA THR A 523 3.93 9.64 -11.57
C THR A 523 5.01 10.63 -12.03
N ASP A 524 4.85 11.21 -13.21
CA ASP A 524 5.76 12.27 -13.68
C ASP A 524 5.86 13.44 -12.67
N VAL A 525 4.75 13.79 -12.04
CA VAL A 525 4.76 14.82 -10.98
C VAL A 525 5.57 14.37 -9.78
N GLY A 526 5.43 13.10 -9.38
CA GLY A 526 6.22 12.52 -8.28
C GLY A 526 7.71 12.53 -8.57
N ILE A 527 8.10 12.17 -9.80
CA ILE A 527 9.51 12.18 -10.25
C ILE A 527 10.08 13.61 -10.22
N VAL A 528 9.37 14.56 -10.84
CA VAL A 528 9.84 15.96 -10.89
C VAL A 528 9.95 16.59 -9.50
N VAL A 529 9.01 16.32 -8.59
CA VAL A 529 9.08 16.79 -7.20
C VAL A 529 10.23 16.13 -6.46
N ASN A 530 10.44 14.82 -6.65
CA ASN A 530 11.58 14.11 -6.08
C ASN A 530 12.91 14.73 -6.50
N ASP A 531 13.10 14.93 -7.79
CA ASP A 531 14.36 15.44 -8.34
C ASP A 531 14.63 16.88 -7.87
N PHE A 532 13.59 17.71 -7.86
CA PHE A 532 13.71 19.05 -7.31
C PHE A 532 14.14 19.03 -5.84
N LEU A 533 13.50 18.18 -5.02
CA LEU A 533 13.85 18.09 -3.59
C LEU A 533 15.23 17.46 -3.38
N MET A 534 15.65 16.52 -4.20
CA MET A 534 17.00 15.95 -4.16
C MET A 534 18.08 16.98 -4.51
N GLU A 535 17.81 17.87 -5.48
CA GLU A 535 18.76 18.91 -5.91
C GLU A 535 18.89 20.03 -4.88
N TYR A 536 17.77 20.55 -4.37
CA TYR A 536 17.75 21.75 -3.51
C TYR A 536 17.71 21.47 -2.02
N PHE A 537 17.20 20.30 -1.61
CA PHE A 537 17.01 19.90 -0.20
C PHE A 537 17.52 18.48 0.08
N PRO A 538 18.75 18.13 -0.32
CA PRO A 538 19.27 16.76 -0.20
C PRO A 538 19.25 16.27 1.26
N GLY A 539 19.45 17.15 2.25
CA GLY A 539 19.39 16.80 3.67
C GLY A 539 18.01 16.30 4.12
N ILE A 540 16.92 16.92 3.63
CA ILE A 540 15.54 16.47 3.95
C ILE A 540 15.23 15.14 3.26
N MET A 541 15.84 14.90 2.10
CA MET A 541 15.63 13.68 1.31
C MET A 541 16.52 12.52 1.77
N ASP A 542 17.48 12.75 2.67
CA ASP A 542 18.39 11.71 3.18
C ASP A 542 17.62 10.71 4.08
N TYR A 543 17.85 9.42 3.83
CA TYR A 543 17.25 8.34 4.61
C TYR A 543 17.70 8.36 6.07
N ASN A 544 19.01 8.59 6.29
CA ASN A 544 19.59 8.63 7.62
C ASN A 544 19.07 9.82 8.42
N PHE A 545 18.88 10.97 7.78
CA PHE A 545 18.28 12.14 8.43
C PHE A 545 16.90 11.82 8.98
N THR A 546 16.01 11.22 8.15
CA THR A 546 14.66 10.85 8.59
C THR A 546 14.70 9.84 9.72
N ALA A 547 15.57 8.83 9.65
CA ALA A 547 15.75 7.85 10.72
C ALA A 547 16.30 8.47 12.01
N SER A 548 17.27 9.38 11.90
CA SER A 548 17.85 10.11 13.06
C SER A 548 16.79 10.94 13.77
N VAL A 549 15.98 11.69 13.03
CA VAL A 549 14.90 12.52 13.59
C VAL A 549 13.85 11.66 14.32
N GLU A 550 13.51 10.48 13.78
CA GLU A 550 12.61 9.55 14.49
C GLU A 550 13.23 9.03 15.79
N LYS A 551 14.55 8.77 15.78
CA LYS A 551 15.28 8.38 16.99
C LYS A 551 15.34 9.55 18.00
N GLU A 552 15.56 10.77 17.55
CA GLU A 552 15.55 11.94 18.43
C GLU A 552 14.19 12.16 19.10
N PHE A 553 13.09 11.90 18.39
CA PHE A 553 11.75 11.90 19.03
C PHE A 553 11.62 10.78 20.08
N ASP A 554 12.28 9.63 19.90
CA ASP A 554 12.31 8.57 20.91
C ASP A 554 13.10 9.05 22.15
N GLU A 555 14.27 9.67 21.95
CA GLU A 555 15.07 10.28 23.03
C GLU A 555 14.32 11.38 23.81
N VAL A 556 13.51 12.20 23.10
CA VAL A 556 12.61 13.17 23.74
C VAL A 556 11.53 12.47 24.58
N ALA A 557 10.97 11.38 24.08
CA ALA A 557 9.95 10.62 24.80
C ALA A 557 10.50 9.94 26.07
N GLU A 558 11.78 9.57 26.07
CA GLU A 558 12.51 9.01 27.21
C GLU A 558 12.96 10.09 28.21
N GLY A 559 12.91 11.37 27.80
CA GLY A 559 13.36 12.51 28.60
C GLY A 559 14.86 12.80 28.50
N ASP A 560 15.57 12.11 27.60
CA ASP A 560 17.02 12.25 27.42
C ASP A 560 17.41 13.45 26.56
N LYS A 561 16.42 14.05 25.83
CA LYS A 561 16.66 15.17 24.92
C LYS A 561 15.57 16.24 25.04
N GLU A 562 15.99 17.48 24.99
CA GLU A 562 15.08 18.63 24.93
C GLU A 562 14.65 18.90 23.48
N TRP A 563 13.34 18.95 23.24
CA TRP A 563 12.78 19.06 21.90
C TRP A 563 12.99 20.44 21.26
N THR A 564 13.00 21.53 22.05
CA THR A 564 13.20 22.89 21.53
C THR A 564 14.61 23.08 20.98
N GLY A 565 15.63 22.53 21.66
CA GLY A 565 17.00 22.55 21.19
C GLY A 565 17.18 21.74 19.89
N MET A 566 16.53 20.59 19.80
CA MET A 566 16.47 19.81 18.56
C MET A 566 15.86 20.62 17.41
N MET A 567 14.75 21.32 17.65
CA MET A 567 14.08 22.14 16.64
C MET A 567 14.94 23.33 16.18
N ASP A 568 15.67 23.95 17.10
CA ASP A 568 16.56 25.07 16.77
C ASP A 568 17.69 24.65 15.84
N VAL A 569 18.37 23.54 16.15
CA VAL A 569 19.43 22.98 15.29
C VAL A 569 18.89 22.68 13.90
N PHE A 570 17.70 22.05 13.81
CA PHE A 570 17.07 21.75 12.54
C PHE A 570 16.74 23.03 11.76
N TYR A 571 16.10 24.01 12.40
CA TYR A 571 15.61 25.22 11.75
C TYR A 571 16.75 26.09 11.21
N GLN A 572 17.84 26.25 11.97
CA GLN A 572 19.02 26.98 11.54
C GLN A 572 19.69 26.41 10.29
N GLY A 573 19.64 25.09 10.10
CA GLY A 573 20.13 24.44 8.89
C GLY A 573 19.15 24.46 7.72
N PHE A 574 17.85 24.45 8.00
CA PHE A 574 16.80 24.27 7.00
C PHE A 574 16.26 25.58 6.41
N HIS A 575 15.89 26.54 7.26
CA HIS A 575 15.27 27.79 6.82
C HIS A 575 16.10 28.62 5.84
N PRO A 576 17.43 28.80 6.03
CA PRO A 576 18.25 29.53 5.07
C PRO A 576 18.26 28.90 3.68
N LEU A 577 18.20 27.56 3.58
CA LEU A 577 18.11 26.86 2.29
C LEU A 577 16.78 27.15 1.59
N VAL A 578 15.70 27.26 2.35
CA VAL A 578 14.39 27.61 1.80
C VAL A 578 14.42 29.02 1.22
N GLU A 579 14.95 30.00 1.96
CA GLU A 579 15.08 31.38 1.48
C GLU A 579 15.99 31.48 0.25
N GLN A 580 17.15 30.82 0.29
CA GLN A 580 18.07 30.77 -0.84
C GLN A 580 17.37 30.21 -2.08
N THR A 581 16.68 29.07 -1.95
CA THR A 581 16.01 28.42 -3.08
C THR A 581 14.87 29.28 -3.64
N LEU A 582 14.11 29.96 -2.78
CA LEU A 582 13.06 30.89 -3.23
C LEU A 582 13.63 32.04 -4.06
N ASN A 583 14.82 32.56 -3.70
CA ASN A 583 15.47 33.70 -4.34
C ASN A 583 16.29 33.34 -5.58
N THR A 584 16.70 32.08 -5.73
CA THR A 584 17.45 31.59 -6.90
C THR A 584 16.59 31.71 -8.16
N LYS A 585 17.13 32.35 -9.20
CA LYS A 585 16.51 32.34 -10.54
C LYS A 585 16.86 31.00 -11.22
N THR A 586 15.87 30.19 -11.52
CA THR A 586 16.06 28.98 -12.32
C THR A 586 16.03 29.35 -13.80
N GLU A 587 17.10 29.07 -14.54
CA GLU A 587 17.20 29.33 -15.99
C GLU A 587 16.23 28.47 -16.80
N HIS A 588 15.93 27.26 -16.34
CA HIS A 588 14.95 26.34 -16.93
C HIS A 588 13.82 26.04 -15.96
N LYS A 589 12.62 25.80 -16.48
CA LYS A 589 11.50 25.32 -15.66
C LYS A 589 11.84 23.91 -15.14
N VAL A 590 11.71 23.72 -13.86
CA VAL A 590 11.95 22.44 -13.21
C VAL A 590 11.10 21.35 -13.89
N GLY A 591 11.75 20.23 -14.23
CA GLY A 591 11.10 19.11 -14.91
C GLY A 591 10.89 19.31 -16.42
N GLU A 592 11.58 20.26 -17.05
CA GLU A 592 11.63 20.38 -18.51
C GLU A 592 12.84 19.58 -19.04
N ARG A 593 12.57 18.67 -19.97
CA ARG A 593 13.61 17.90 -20.68
C ARG A 593 13.51 18.22 -22.17
N VAL A 594 14.59 18.72 -22.75
CA VAL A 594 14.73 18.91 -24.21
C VAL A 594 15.03 17.56 -24.85
N LEU A 595 14.21 17.16 -25.81
CA LEU A 595 14.32 15.88 -26.51
C LEU A 595 15.18 15.98 -27.78
N GLY A 596 15.18 17.16 -28.41
CA GLY A 596 15.87 17.41 -29.66
C GLY A 596 15.21 18.53 -30.44
N MET A 597 15.40 18.55 -31.75
CA MET A 597 14.84 19.56 -32.67
C MET A 597 13.77 18.92 -33.55
N ASP A 598 12.64 19.62 -33.76
CA ASP A 598 11.64 19.21 -34.71
C ASP A 598 12.20 19.32 -36.16
N PRO A 599 12.27 18.21 -36.91
CA PRO A 599 12.87 18.20 -38.25
C PRO A 599 12.12 19.08 -39.27
N VAL A 600 10.86 19.46 -38.98
CA VAL A 600 10.03 20.27 -39.87
C VAL A 600 10.22 21.74 -39.61
N SER A 601 10.15 22.19 -38.38
CA SER A 601 10.24 23.60 -38.01
C SER A 601 11.61 24.06 -37.56
N GLY A 602 12.55 23.13 -37.27
CA GLY A 602 13.86 23.45 -36.72
C GLY A 602 13.80 24.00 -35.28
N LYS A 603 12.66 23.89 -34.60
CA LYS A 603 12.43 24.39 -33.24
C LYS A 603 12.70 23.30 -32.18
N PRO A 604 13.10 23.67 -30.95
CA PRO A 604 13.32 22.69 -29.88
C PRO A 604 12.01 21.99 -29.49
N VAL A 605 12.10 20.68 -29.27
CA VAL A 605 11.04 19.85 -28.71
C VAL A 605 11.38 19.57 -27.27
N SER A 606 10.51 19.94 -26.35
CA SER A 606 10.67 19.67 -24.91
C SER A 606 9.44 19.00 -24.32
N VAL A 607 9.63 18.23 -23.26
CA VAL A 607 8.58 17.64 -22.44
C VAL A 607 8.69 18.23 -21.05
N LYS A 608 7.53 18.60 -20.44
CA LYS A 608 7.48 19.23 -19.12
C LYS A 608 6.12 19.07 -18.44
N ILE A 609 6.07 19.39 -17.14
CA ILE A 609 4.82 19.44 -16.39
C ILE A 609 4.03 20.68 -16.74
N GLY A 610 2.86 20.50 -17.37
CA GLY A 610 1.88 21.54 -17.60
C GLY A 610 0.84 21.65 -16.48
N ARG A 611 -0.10 22.59 -16.64
CA ARG A 611 -1.17 22.83 -15.65
C ARG A 611 -2.02 21.57 -15.37
N TYR A 612 -2.25 20.75 -16.39
CA TYR A 612 -3.15 19.59 -16.33
C TYR A 612 -2.43 18.24 -16.45
N GLY A 613 -1.11 18.22 -16.37
CA GLY A 613 -0.28 17.02 -16.48
C GLY A 613 0.91 17.23 -17.42
N PRO A 614 1.67 16.16 -17.73
CA PRO A 614 2.81 16.24 -18.64
C PRO A 614 2.37 16.68 -20.04
N ILE A 615 3.16 17.57 -20.64
CA ILE A 615 2.93 18.09 -22.00
C ILE A 615 4.23 18.09 -22.79
N ILE A 616 4.10 17.92 -24.09
CA ILE A 616 5.17 18.10 -25.06
C ILE A 616 4.99 19.48 -25.70
N GLN A 617 6.08 20.19 -25.88
CA GLN A 617 6.10 21.51 -26.49
C GLN A 617 7.08 21.55 -27.67
N ILE A 618 6.67 22.13 -28.79
CA ILE A 618 7.55 22.49 -29.91
C ILE A 618 7.66 24.02 -29.94
N GLY A 619 8.89 24.52 -29.92
CA GLY A 619 9.20 25.95 -29.88
C GLY A 619 9.18 26.54 -28.48
N SER A 620 9.55 27.79 -28.35
CA SER A 620 9.66 28.53 -27.08
C SER A 620 8.62 29.66 -27.00
N ALA A 621 8.40 30.19 -25.80
CA ALA A 621 7.53 31.36 -25.62
C ALA A 621 8.15 32.67 -26.21
N GLU A 622 9.43 32.65 -26.52
CA GLU A 622 10.23 33.75 -27.05
C GLU A 622 10.23 33.76 -28.60
N ASP A 623 9.72 32.68 -29.23
CA ASP A 623 9.63 32.57 -30.68
C ASP A 623 8.51 33.49 -31.21
N GLU A 624 8.67 33.99 -32.42
CA GLU A 624 7.66 34.81 -33.12
C GLU A 624 6.31 34.07 -33.28
N GLU A 625 6.37 32.76 -33.49
CA GLU A 625 5.21 31.90 -33.54
C GLU A 625 4.94 31.25 -32.17
N LYS A 626 3.68 31.21 -31.76
CA LYS A 626 3.26 30.59 -30.53
C LYS A 626 3.67 29.11 -30.51
N PRO A 627 4.24 28.61 -29.36
CA PRO A 627 4.62 27.22 -29.25
C PRO A 627 3.40 26.30 -29.41
N ARG A 628 3.64 25.14 -30.02
CA ARG A 628 2.66 24.07 -30.16
C ARG A 628 2.74 23.14 -28.96
N PHE A 629 1.57 22.63 -28.52
CA PHE A 629 1.51 21.73 -27.35
C PHE A 629 0.76 20.46 -27.71
N ALA A 630 1.26 19.32 -27.19
CA ALA A 630 0.58 18.03 -27.21
C ALA A 630 0.58 17.42 -25.80
N GLN A 631 -0.39 16.58 -25.50
CA GLN A 631 -0.39 15.80 -24.24
C GLN A 631 0.50 14.57 -24.41
N LEU A 632 1.16 14.18 -23.34
CA LEU A 632 1.93 12.95 -23.30
C LEU A 632 0.99 11.74 -23.48
N ALA A 633 1.35 10.83 -24.38
CA ALA A 633 0.55 9.63 -24.62
C ALA A 633 0.55 8.70 -23.38
N LYS A 634 -0.53 7.98 -23.20
CA LYS A 634 -0.66 7.08 -22.04
C LYS A 634 0.40 5.98 -22.08
N GLY A 635 1.11 5.80 -20.98
CA GLY A 635 2.20 4.81 -20.85
C GLY A 635 3.58 5.38 -21.10
N LEU A 636 3.70 6.58 -21.67
CA LEU A 636 4.96 7.32 -21.76
C LEU A 636 5.13 8.22 -20.53
N THR A 637 6.38 8.44 -20.15
CA THR A 637 6.76 9.33 -19.02
C THR A 637 7.72 10.42 -19.52
N ILE A 638 7.84 11.50 -18.75
CA ILE A 638 8.81 12.56 -19.06
C ILE A 638 10.24 11.99 -19.17
N GLU A 639 10.58 10.98 -18.38
CA GLU A 639 11.93 10.38 -18.37
C GLU A 639 12.20 9.50 -19.58
N THR A 640 11.20 8.75 -20.06
CA THR A 640 11.43 7.68 -21.04
C THR A 640 11.07 8.07 -22.47
N ILE A 641 10.26 9.11 -22.67
CA ILE A 641 9.80 9.53 -24.02
C ILE A 641 11.00 9.91 -24.91
N THR A 642 11.02 9.39 -26.14
CA THR A 642 11.98 9.74 -27.19
C THR A 642 11.47 10.93 -28.03
N LEU A 643 12.35 11.51 -28.86
CA LEU A 643 11.97 12.58 -29.79
C LEU A 643 10.93 12.09 -30.79
N GLU A 644 11.09 10.87 -31.30
CA GLU A 644 10.18 10.26 -32.28
C GLU A 644 8.79 10.09 -31.70
N GLU A 645 8.67 9.53 -30.50
CA GLU A 645 7.40 9.35 -29.79
C GLU A 645 6.73 10.70 -29.47
N ALA A 646 7.54 11.72 -29.14
CA ALA A 646 7.06 13.07 -28.90
C ALA A 646 6.47 13.69 -30.17
N LEU A 647 7.14 13.55 -31.29
CA LEU A 647 6.66 14.05 -32.58
C LEU A 647 5.39 13.34 -33.06
N GLU A 648 5.26 12.02 -32.79
CA GLU A 648 4.03 11.26 -33.05
C GLU A 648 2.81 11.88 -32.36
N SER A 649 2.99 12.40 -31.15
CA SER A 649 1.90 13.05 -30.39
C SER A 649 1.34 14.31 -31.05
N PHE A 650 2.10 14.95 -31.96
CA PHE A 650 1.66 16.12 -32.72
C PHE A 650 0.91 15.78 -34.02
N LYS A 651 0.85 14.52 -34.41
CA LYS A 651 0.00 14.05 -35.54
C LYS A 651 -1.47 14.11 -35.18
N LEU A 652 -1.81 14.28 -33.92
CA LEU A 652 -3.16 14.56 -33.43
C LEU A 652 -3.26 16.02 -32.93
N PRO A 653 -4.41 16.71 -33.15
CA PRO A 653 -5.64 16.22 -33.78
C PRO A 653 -5.50 16.15 -35.33
N ARG A 654 -6.04 15.09 -35.95
CA ARG A 654 -6.06 14.92 -37.41
C ARG A 654 -7.48 15.00 -37.95
N THR A 655 -7.61 15.59 -39.10
CA THR A 655 -8.85 15.63 -39.86
C THR A 655 -9.03 14.33 -40.65
N LEU A 656 -10.19 13.69 -40.50
CA LEU A 656 -10.53 12.46 -41.22
C LEU A 656 -11.23 12.71 -42.55
N GLY A 657 -11.93 13.81 -42.64
CA GLY A 657 -12.78 14.18 -43.76
C GLY A 657 -14.04 14.93 -43.29
N ASP A 658 -15.03 15.08 -44.15
CA ASP A 658 -16.27 15.75 -43.82
C ASP A 658 -17.43 14.73 -43.69
N PHE A 659 -18.32 14.98 -42.78
CA PHE A 659 -19.59 14.28 -42.57
C PHE A 659 -20.67 15.33 -42.35
N GLU A 660 -21.79 15.26 -43.09
CA GLU A 660 -22.87 16.25 -43.05
C GLU A 660 -22.34 17.70 -43.23
N GLU A 661 -21.49 17.91 -44.23
CA GLU A 661 -20.85 19.20 -44.55
C GLU A 661 -20.04 19.82 -43.39
N LYS A 662 -19.66 19.02 -42.40
CA LYS A 662 -18.83 19.40 -41.24
C LYS A 662 -17.64 18.49 -41.07
N THR A 663 -16.51 19.09 -40.77
CA THR A 663 -15.26 18.39 -40.61
C THR A 663 -15.27 17.48 -39.37
N VAL A 664 -14.86 16.25 -39.58
CA VAL A 664 -14.64 15.24 -38.52
C VAL A 664 -13.17 15.23 -38.13
N VAL A 665 -12.91 15.43 -36.87
CA VAL A 665 -11.54 15.51 -36.30
C VAL A 665 -11.37 14.50 -35.20
N VAL A 666 -10.28 13.72 -35.24
CA VAL A 666 -9.84 12.84 -34.14
C VAL A 666 -8.75 13.52 -33.34
N GLY A 667 -8.87 13.47 -32.05
CA GLY A 667 -7.87 14.04 -31.14
C GLY A 667 -7.82 13.32 -29.79
N VAL A 668 -6.88 13.72 -28.94
CA VAL A 668 -6.79 13.30 -27.56
C VAL A 668 -7.02 14.50 -26.65
N GLY A 669 -7.89 14.36 -25.68
CA GLY A 669 -8.22 15.41 -24.72
C GLY A 669 -8.18 14.92 -23.26
N ARG A 670 -8.55 15.80 -22.34
CA ARG A 670 -8.54 15.54 -20.88
C ARG A 670 -9.23 14.24 -20.46
N PHE A 671 -10.24 13.82 -21.20
CA PHE A 671 -11.04 12.62 -20.91
C PHE A 671 -10.66 11.42 -21.78
N GLY A 672 -9.56 11.51 -22.52
CA GLY A 672 -9.06 10.48 -23.42
C GLY A 672 -9.30 10.80 -24.92
N PRO A 673 -9.07 9.82 -25.82
CA PRO A 673 -9.29 9.98 -27.26
C PRO A 673 -10.76 10.28 -27.61
N TYR A 674 -10.94 11.16 -28.58
CA TYR A 674 -12.27 11.60 -29.01
C TYR A 674 -12.36 11.83 -30.52
N VAL A 675 -13.56 11.69 -31.05
CA VAL A 675 -13.99 12.22 -32.33
C VAL A 675 -14.75 13.51 -32.08
N ARG A 676 -14.42 14.59 -32.80
CA ARG A 676 -15.14 15.86 -32.77
C ARG A 676 -15.85 16.08 -34.11
N HIS A 677 -17.14 16.34 -34.05
CA HIS A 677 -17.97 16.70 -35.18
C HIS A 677 -19.00 17.75 -34.75
N ASN A 678 -19.13 18.84 -35.49
CA ASN A 678 -20.07 19.92 -35.23
C ASN A 678 -20.12 20.36 -33.75
N ASN A 679 -18.95 20.64 -33.15
CA ASN A 679 -18.74 20.97 -31.73
C ASN A 679 -19.17 19.88 -30.70
N ALA A 680 -19.64 18.72 -31.14
CA ALA A 680 -19.91 17.59 -30.29
C ALA A 680 -18.66 16.67 -30.19
N PHE A 681 -18.36 16.19 -28.98
CA PHE A 681 -17.26 15.27 -28.73
C PHE A 681 -17.81 13.88 -28.45
N VAL A 682 -17.29 12.87 -29.11
CA VAL A 682 -17.64 11.46 -28.95
C VAL A 682 -16.40 10.73 -28.48
N SER A 683 -16.46 10.05 -27.33
CA SER A 683 -15.31 9.28 -26.82
C SER A 683 -15.05 8.07 -27.71
N ILE A 684 -13.79 7.84 -28.04
CA ILE A 684 -13.33 6.62 -28.69
C ILE A 684 -13.24 5.51 -27.64
N PRO A 685 -13.69 4.29 -27.94
CA PRO A 685 -13.63 3.16 -27.01
C PRO A 685 -12.23 2.90 -26.48
N LYS A 686 -12.15 2.44 -25.19
CA LYS A 686 -10.86 2.10 -24.59
C LYS A 686 -10.20 0.95 -25.35
N GLY A 687 -8.91 1.12 -25.69
CA GLY A 687 -8.14 0.13 -26.44
C GLY A 687 -8.08 0.38 -27.94
N THR A 688 -8.84 1.33 -28.48
CA THR A 688 -8.74 1.76 -29.88
C THR A 688 -7.69 2.85 -30.02
N ASP A 689 -6.71 2.64 -30.90
CA ASP A 689 -5.71 3.65 -31.23
C ASP A 689 -6.35 4.79 -32.04
N PRO A 690 -6.32 6.06 -31.57
CA PRO A 690 -6.87 7.20 -32.31
C PRO A 690 -6.19 7.43 -33.66
N MET A 691 -4.97 6.92 -33.85
CA MET A 691 -4.29 6.99 -35.15
C MET A 691 -4.87 6.02 -36.18
N SER A 692 -5.50 4.94 -35.77
CA SER A 692 -6.09 3.93 -36.66
C SER A 692 -7.54 4.19 -37.01
N VAL A 693 -8.22 5.15 -36.33
CA VAL A 693 -9.64 5.45 -36.56
C VAL A 693 -9.87 6.03 -37.96
N THR A 694 -10.70 5.39 -38.74
CA THR A 694 -11.11 5.86 -40.08
C THR A 694 -12.26 6.84 -40.00
N LEU A 695 -12.61 7.51 -41.15
CA LEU A 695 -13.78 8.34 -41.20
C LEU A 695 -15.07 7.52 -40.95
N GLU A 696 -15.13 6.30 -41.48
CA GLU A 696 -16.28 5.40 -41.33
C GLU A 696 -16.47 5.03 -39.84
N ASP A 697 -15.38 4.68 -39.13
CA ASP A 697 -15.43 4.40 -37.70
C ASP A 697 -15.90 5.60 -36.89
N ALA A 698 -15.40 6.79 -37.21
CA ALA A 698 -15.78 8.03 -36.58
C ALA A 698 -17.26 8.36 -36.78
N VAL A 699 -17.77 8.18 -38.01
CA VAL A 699 -19.21 8.38 -38.34
C VAL A 699 -20.06 7.37 -37.57
N ALA A 700 -19.67 6.10 -37.51
CA ALA A 700 -20.36 5.07 -36.73
C ALA A 700 -20.46 5.47 -35.26
N LEU A 701 -19.37 5.97 -34.66
CA LEU A 701 -19.34 6.43 -33.26
C LEU A 701 -20.27 7.66 -33.06
N ILE A 702 -20.31 8.58 -34.01
CA ILE A 702 -21.19 9.76 -33.95
C ILE A 702 -22.65 9.32 -34.01
N GLN A 703 -23.00 8.43 -34.94
CA GLN A 703 -24.36 7.89 -35.12
C GLN A 703 -24.80 7.11 -33.87
N ALA A 704 -23.98 6.21 -33.38
CA ALA A 704 -24.26 5.45 -32.16
C ALA A 704 -24.54 6.36 -30.94
N LYS A 705 -23.81 7.48 -30.83
CA LYS A 705 -24.06 8.45 -29.76
C LYS A 705 -25.37 9.19 -29.94
N ARG A 706 -25.75 9.55 -31.20
CA ARG A 706 -27.05 10.18 -31.50
C ARG A 706 -28.20 9.24 -31.19
N GLU A 707 -28.14 7.99 -31.65
CA GLU A 707 -29.13 6.95 -31.35
C GLU A 707 -29.26 6.71 -29.84
N ALA A 708 -28.15 6.67 -29.14
CA ALA A 708 -28.16 6.52 -27.68
C ALA A 708 -28.79 7.74 -26.97
N ALA A 709 -28.65 8.94 -27.55
CA ALA A 709 -29.28 10.14 -27.02
C ALA A 709 -30.77 10.17 -27.30
N GLU A 710 -31.21 9.74 -28.50
CA GLU A 710 -32.63 9.59 -28.88
C GLU A 710 -33.30 8.51 -28.01
N ASN A 711 -32.68 7.36 -27.86
CA ASN A 711 -33.16 6.26 -27.03
C ASN A 711 -33.15 6.57 -25.51
N LYS A 712 -32.48 7.65 -25.12
CA LYS A 712 -32.49 8.12 -23.73
C LYS A 712 -33.81 8.81 -23.39
N VAL A 713 -34.46 9.43 -24.32
CA VAL A 713 -35.74 10.13 -24.12
C VAL A 713 -36.89 9.17 -24.45
N ILE A 714 -37.64 8.75 -23.46
CA ILE A 714 -38.81 7.86 -23.64
C ILE A 714 -40.05 8.69 -23.97
N LYS A 715 -40.23 9.83 -23.27
CA LYS A 715 -41.39 10.71 -23.43
C LYS A 715 -41.09 12.14 -23.00
N ILE A 716 -41.58 13.10 -23.77
CA ILE A 716 -41.57 14.53 -23.43
C ILE A 716 -43.02 14.99 -23.37
N PHE A 717 -43.32 15.89 -22.47
CA PHE A 717 -44.65 16.49 -22.31
C PHE A 717 -44.61 17.91 -22.81
N GLU A 718 -45.37 18.24 -23.87
CA GLU A 718 -45.41 19.58 -24.45
C GLU A 718 -46.01 20.62 -23.51
N GLU A 719 -46.92 20.16 -22.62
CA GLU A 719 -47.59 20.96 -21.58
C GLU A 719 -46.67 21.32 -20.42
N GLU A 720 -45.58 20.57 -20.21
CA GLU A 720 -44.60 20.78 -19.14
C GLU A 720 -43.19 20.44 -19.65
N PRO A 721 -42.56 21.35 -20.42
CA PRO A 721 -41.24 21.06 -21.06
C PRO A 721 -40.10 20.69 -20.13
N GLY A 722 -40.24 20.99 -18.83
CA GLY A 722 -39.28 20.63 -17.78
C GLY A 722 -39.37 19.19 -17.27
N LEU A 723 -40.44 18.47 -17.69
CA LEU A 723 -40.70 17.09 -17.26
C LEU A 723 -40.47 16.13 -18.41
N GLN A 724 -39.55 15.21 -18.23
CA GLN A 724 -39.16 14.20 -19.20
C GLN A 724 -39.06 12.81 -18.57
N ILE A 725 -39.47 11.78 -19.32
CA ILE A 725 -39.21 10.40 -18.98
C ILE A 725 -37.96 9.95 -19.74
N LEU A 726 -36.94 9.57 -19.01
CA LEU A 726 -35.63 9.23 -19.55
C LEU A 726 -35.25 7.80 -19.19
N ASN A 727 -34.47 7.16 -20.07
CA ASN A 727 -33.87 5.86 -19.82
C ASN A 727 -32.51 6.04 -19.14
N GLY A 728 -32.29 5.44 -17.98
CA GLY A 728 -31.05 5.56 -17.22
C GLY A 728 -30.38 4.22 -16.94
N ARG A 729 -29.13 4.28 -16.43
CA ARG A 729 -28.32 3.07 -16.10
C ARG A 729 -29.01 2.10 -15.14
N TYR A 730 -29.93 2.60 -14.33
CA TYR A 730 -30.69 1.81 -13.32
C TYR A 730 -32.17 1.69 -13.67
N GLY A 731 -32.51 1.85 -14.94
CA GLY A 731 -33.89 1.80 -15.47
C GLY A 731 -34.48 3.17 -15.72
N PRO A 732 -35.73 3.22 -16.25
CA PRO A 732 -36.43 4.45 -16.59
C PRO A 732 -36.71 5.32 -15.37
N TYR A 733 -36.63 6.66 -15.56
CA TYR A 733 -36.88 7.64 -14.50
C TYR A 733 -37.52 8.93 -15.06
N ILE A 734 -38.24 9.61 -14.18
CA ILE A 734 -38.79 10.95 -14.49
C ILE A 734 -37.72 11.99 -14.09
N SER A 735 -37.32 12.85 -15.00
CA SER A 735 -36.49 14.03 -14.75
C SER A 735 -37.36 15.27 -14.69
N TYR A 736 -37.36 15.97 -13.56
CA TYR A 736 -38.12 17.21 -13.35
C TYR A 736 -37.34 18.13 -12.37
N GLU A 737 -37.24 19.43 -12.73
CA GLU A 737 -36.55 20.46 -11.92
C GLU A 737 -35.11 20.02 -11.47
N LYS A 738 -34.34 19.45 -12.39
CA LYS A 738 -32.97 18.94 -12.13
C LYS A 738 -32.89 17.80 -11.07
N LYS A 739 -34.02 17.16 -10.79
CA LYS A 739 -34.09 15.99 -9.92
C LYS A 739 -34.62 14.78 -10.69
N ASN A 740 -34.15 13.59 -10.29
CA ASN A 740 -34.52 12.33 -10.91
C ASN A 740 -35.39 11.51 -9.96
N TYR A 741 -36.52 10.98 -10.46
CA TYR A 741 -37.48 10.20 -9.71
C TYR A 741 -37.64 8.82 -10.37
N LYS A 742 -37.36 7.75 -9.62
CA LYS A 742 -37.44 6.37 -10.15
C LYS A 742 -38.90 6.01 -10.45
N ILE A 743 -39.16 5.46 -11.64
CA ILE A 743 -40.46 4.92 -11.97
C ILE A 743 -40.64 3.55 -11.28
N PRO A 744 -41.81 3.25 -10.65
CA PRO A 744 -42.06 1.94 -10.05
C PRO A 744 -41.98 0.82 -11.10
N GLU A 745 -41.50 -0.36 -10.69
CA GLU A 745 -41.23 -1.50 -11.60
C GLU A 745 -42.47 -2.08 -12.28
N ASN A 746 -43.65 -1.80 -11.73
CA ASN A 746 -44.96 -2.26 -12.24
C ASN A 746 -45.65 -1.22 -13.14
N VAL A 747 -44.97 -0.16 -13.57
CA VAL A 747 -45.51 0.90 -14.40
C VAL A 747 -44.73 0.99 -15.69
N GLU A 748 -45.40 0.87 -16.84
CA GLU A 748 -44.79 1.05 -18.15
C GLU A 748 -44.48 2.53 -18.40
N PRO A 749 -43.23 2.89 -18.62
CA PRO A 749 -42.81 4.31 -18.74
C PRO A 749 -43.53 5.09 -19.89
N LYS A 750 -43.85 4.42 -20.99
CA LYS A 750 -44.50 5.00 -22.14
C LYS A 750 -45.99 5.36 -21.87
N ASP A 751 -46.65 4.67 -20.98
CA ASP A 751 -48.08 4.84 -20.65
C ASP A 751 -48.31 5.94 -19.62
N LEU A 752 -47.28 6.43 -18.97
CA LEU A 752 -47.38 7.52 -18.01
C LEU A 752 -47.86 8.81 -18.68
N ASN A 753 -48.96 9.37 -18.21
CA ASN A 753 -49.40 10.70 -18.54
C ASN A 753 -48.83 11.73 -17.53
N LEU A 754 -49.04 13.02 -17.81
CA LEU A 754 -48.51 14.10 -17.00
C LEU A 754 -48.95 14.02 -15.51
N GLU A 755 -50.23 13.74 -15.29
CA GLU A 755 -50.78 13.62 -13.94
C GLU A 755 -50.20 12.43 -13.13
N ALA A 756 -49.97 11.30 -13.80
CA ALA A 756 -49.34 10.12 -13.19
C ALA A 756 -47.87 10.40 -12.88
N CYS A 757 -47.15 11.16 -13.70
CA CYS A 757 -45.78 11.58 -13.40
C CYS A 757 -45.69 12.44 -12.12
N PHE A 758 -46.59 13.42 -11.98
CA PHE A 758 -46.64 14.26 -10.78
C PHE A 758 -47.00 13.43 -9.53
N LYS A 759 -47.90 12.45 -9.64
CA LYS A 759 -48.20 11.53 -8.53
C LYS A 759 -46.95 10.72 -8.09
N VAL A 760 -46.13 10.24 -9.03
CA VAL A 760 -44.88 9.56 -8.74
C VAL A 760 -43.89 10.50 -8.06
N ILE A 761 -43.80 11.73 -8.51
CA ILE A 761 -42.91 12.77 -7.93
C ILE A 761 -43.33 13.08 -6.48
N GLU A 762 -44.63 13.32 -6.25
CA GLU A 762 -45.18 13.61 -4.91
C GLU A 762 -44.98 12.46 -3.93
N LEU A 763 -45.26 11.22 -4.34
CA LEU A 763 -45.05 10.03 -3.52
C LEU A 763 -43.56 9.86 -3.13
N GLN A 764 -42.63 10.23 -3.99
CA GLN A 764 -41.19 10.15 -3.68
C GLN A 764 -40.70 11.34 -2.84
N LYS A 765 -41.26 12.55 -3.05
CA LYS A 765 -41.02 13.70 -2.18
C LYS A 765 -41.49 13.38 -0.75
N ALA A 766 -42.72 12.84 -0.56
CA ALA A 766 -43.25 12.46 0.72
C ALA A 766 -42.45 11.32 1.40
N LYS A 767 -41.95 10.32 0.65
CA LYS A 767 -41.05 9.28 1.16
C LYS A 767 -39.67 9.84 1.55
N GLY A 768 -39.18 10.85 0.86
CA GLY A 768 -37.92 11.55 1.16
C GLY A 768 -38.02 12.38 2.46
N GLU A 769 -39.13 13.04 2.70
CA GLU A 769 -39.41 13.78 3.93
C GLU A 769 -39.61 12.86 5.14
N ASN A 770 -40.32 11.75 4.98
CA ASN A 770 -40.46 10.70 6.00
C ASN A 770 -39.08 10.02 6.34
N ARG A 771 -38.18 9.87 5.40
CA ARG A 771 -36.81 9.43 5.68
C ARG A 771 -36.02 10.46 6.46
N LYS A 772 -36.13 11.76 6.14
CA LYS A 772 -35.48 12.84 6.91
C LYS A 772 -36.08 12.95 8.31
N SER A 773 -37.40 12.81 8.49
CA SER A 773 -38.03 12.83 9.81
C SER A 773 -37.68 11.59 10.68
N ARG A 774 -37.58 10.40 10.10
CA ARG A 774 -37.09 9.19 10.80
C ARG A 774 -35.59 9.26 11.15
N TYR A 775 -34.77 9.94 10.36
CA TYR A 775 -33.37 10.21 10.71
C TYR A 775 -33.23 11.29 11.78
N SER A 776 -34.14 12.30 11.80
CA SER A 776 -34.18 13.31 12.86
C SER A 776 -34.79 12.80 14.17
N ALA A 777 -35.74 11.86 14.11
CA ALA A 777 -36.33 11.20 15.30
C ALA A 777 -35.41 10.12 15.91
N LYS A 778 -34.43 9.57 15.17
CA LYS A 778 -33.37 8.71 15.71
C LYS A 778 -32.16 9.51 16.22
N LYS A 779 -32.15 10.85 16.06
CA LYS A 779 -31.14 11.77 16.57
C LYS A 779 -31.62 12.62 17.75
N LYS A 780 -32.84 12.38 18.24
CA LYS A 780 -33.34 12.83 19.53
C LYS A 780 -33.32 11.58 20.47
#